data_7d8d1930c8ac9c708dcc446d580ce2f8
#
_entry.id   7d8d1930c8ac9c708dcc446d580ce2f8
#
_cell.length_a   1.000
_cell.length_b   1.000
_cell.length_c   1.000
_cell.angle_alpha   90.00
_cell.angle_beta   90.00
_cell.angle_gamma   90.00
#
_symmetry.space_group_name_H-M   'P 1'
#
loop_
_entity.id
_entity.type
_entity.pdbx_description
1 polymer ?
#
loop_
_entity_poly.entity_id
_entity_poly.type
_entity_poly.pdbx_seq_one_letter_code
_entity_poly.pdbx_strand_id
1 'polypeptide(L)'
;MNAMKLRSNLVTKLAAGGLLLASVASVFGDEPRAGMFAADPESSVSAAEFPAFPQRLLRINSVPRLRENSIRPTGGELGGRGLSVRPAVSHELRLKPWSENSPAEDITDDFRVAPSRPGSSRPGADPFIPAPVPRSLNDEESEKINEMLTRRYQNPVTVRVIRSLNPQQAVELFAEVSRRIDERSLEPTSYDVRVRRALRNLGLALDNTAFTNSLGISNESFRTDAFRELLGRLAGRGPVANYDSARKVLAEVMQAAASVPGLGANVAAWEFTCGSVDTLDQFSGLEPVDPTSRSGAEVEGVRSASLEEEITGVGVEVREHADGLMIMKALRGGPAAEAGLLTGDLIIRIDGRNLAGLQLAESTDLMRGGAGSRMTIRIFREGRGEKDLTLVRRKLRVWTVNDVRLLPGTTTGYLSLSRFSKSSTAEIDQALAELHRSGMKSLVLDVRGNPGGLLTTCVEISDRFLACGTIVSTRGRLNGDTMVEKAVFDRTWSVPLVVLIDGNSASASEIFAAAVQENGRGVVVGSRSYGKGSVQTHFPLNAIAGDLRITTALFYSPNGRRMAGEGVIPDVEVKDEDGPVGGDLVLERALKIASDSRLREMAVASAKCRPTANSAPRSSSLENLIDPTHLESSIR
;
A
#
# COMPACT_ATOMS: atom_id res chain seq x y z
N MET A 1 -9.77 44.37 -1.66
CA MET A 1 -9.79 43.72 -3.02
C MET A 1 -8.47 42.96 -3.26
N ASN A 2 -8.07 42.07 -2.35
CA ASN A 2 -6.85 41.26 -2.49
C ASN A 2 -6.98 39.86 -1.86
N ALA A 3 -8.20 39.29 -1.83
CA ALA A 3 -8.44 37.97 -1.21
C ALA A 3 -8.93 36.89 -2.19
N MET A 4 -8.91 37.18 -3.51
CA MET A 4 -9.59 36.30 -4.50
C MET A 4 -8.66 35.67 -5.57
N LYS A 5 -7.33 35.80 -5.45
CA LYS A 5 -6.38 35.28 -6.45
C LYS A 5 -5.52 34.07 -5.96
N LEU A 6 -5.76 33.53 -4.78
CA LEU A 6 -4.96 32.41 -4.23
C LEU A 6 -5.63 31.02 -4.35
N ARG A 7 -6.78 30.89 -5.02
CA ARG A 7 -7.54 29.63 -5.05
C ARG A 7 -7.36 28.73 -6.28
N SER A 8 -6.61 29.12 -7.32
CA SER A 8 -6.57 28.34 -8.57
C SER A 8 -5.33 27.47 -8.80
N ASN A 9 -4.33 27.49 -7.93
CA ASN A 9 -3.08 26.71 -8.10
C ASN A 9 -2.90 25.54 -7.11
N LEU A 10 -3.93 25.17 -6.36
CA LEU A 10 -3.80 24.15 -5.29
C LEU A 10 -4.25 22.75 -5.68
N VAL A 11 -4.94 22.55 -6.79
CA VAL A 11 -5.58 21.27 -7.13
C VAL A 11 -4.65 20.31 -7.89
N THR A 12 -3.58 20.78 -8.51
CA THR A 12 -2.76 19.94 -9.41
C THR A 12 -1.50 19.35 -8.77
N LYS A 13 -1.23 19.59 -7.48
CA LYS A 13 -0.05 19.03 -6.79
C LYS A 13 -0.36 18.01 -5.68
N LEU A 14 -1.58 17.53 -5.55
CA LEU A 14 -2.02 16.65 -4.44
C LEU A 14 -1.81 15.15 -4.67
N ALA A 15 -1.25 14.73 -5.81
CA ALA A 15 -1.10 13.30 -6.14
C ALA A 15 0.20 12.63 -5.63
N ALA A 16 1.10 13.34 -4.95
CA ALA A 16 2.42 12.79 -4.56
C ALA A 16 2.79 12.92 -3.07
N GLY A 17 1.87 13.37 -2.21
CA GLY A 17 2.13 13.50 -0.77
C GLY A 17 1.66 12.29 0.02
N GLY A 18 2.56 11.32 0.25
CA GLY A 18 2.27 10.21 1.16
C GLY A 18 1.97 10.69 2.57
N LEU A 19 0.85 10.25 3.13
CA LEU A 19 0.56 10.36 4.56
C LEU A 19 1.63 9.59 5.33
N LEU A 20 2.53 10.29 6.01
CA LEU A 20 3.45 9.68 6.97
C LEU A 20 2.76 9.66 8.34
N LEU A 21 2.30 8.47 8.75
CA LEU A 21 2.08 8.18 10.16
C LEU A 21 3.45 8.14 10.85
N ALA A 22 3.68 9.01 11.84
CA ALA A 22 4.88 8.99 12.63
C ALA A 22 4.93 7.72 13.50
N SER A 23 5.62 6.68 13.01
CA SER A 23 5.90 5.46 13.76
C SER A 23 7.28 5.55 14.42
N VAL A 24 7.33 5.23 15.70
CA VAL A 24 8.51 5.30 16.57
C VAL A 24 9.20 3.96 16.62
N ALA A 25 10.50 3.92 16.32
CA ALA A 25 11.40 2.87 16.78
C ALA A 25 12.15 3.37 18.02
N SER A 26 12.08 2.59 19.09
CA SER A 26 12.76 2.88 20.36
C SER A 26 14.25 2.54 20.25
N VAL A 27 15.11 3.47 20.69
CA VAL A 27 16.53 3.22 20.96
C VAL A 27 16.69 2.93 22.43
N PHE A 28 17.31 1.79 22.77
CA PHE A 28 17.76 1.43 24.11
C PHE A 28 19.13 2.04 24.38
N GLY A 29 19.28 2.63 25.55
CA GLY A 29 20.54 2.98 26.18
C GLY A 29 20.50 2.61 27.66
N ASP A 30 21.42 1.72 28.03
CA ASP A 30 22.09 1.50 29.32
C ASP A 30 21.33 1.44 30.66
N GLU A 31 21.43 0.25 31.27
CA GLU A 31 21.25 0.04 32.72
C GLU A 31 22.31 0.76 33.59
N PRO A 32 21.98 1.10 34.84
CA PRO A 32 22.88 0.70 35.93
C PRO A 32 22.21 0.04 37.15
N ARG A 33 22.81 -1.06 37.53
CA ARG A 33 23.00 -1.67 38.86
C ARG A 33 22.16 -1.28 40.08
N ALA A 34 21.63 -2.36 40.61
CA ALA A 34 21.22 -2.74 41.96
C ALA A 34 21.48 -1.81 43.16
N GLY A 35 20.46 -1.66 43.99
CA GLY A 35 20.51 -1.22 45.38
C GLY A 35 19.26 -1.69 46.13
N MET A 36 19.46 -2.68 47.02
CA MET A 36 18.51 -3.23 47.99
C MET A 36 17.83 -2.15 48.82
N PHE A 37 16.53 -2.32 49.13
CA PHE A 37 15.98 -2.27 50.50
C PHE A 37 14.60 -2.91 50.54
N ALA A 38 14.37 -3.55 51.70
CA ALA A 38 13.36 -4.55 52.01
C ALA A 38 12.05 -3.97 52.60
N ALA A 39 11.03 -4.87 52.61
CA ALA A 39 9.90 -5.04 53.55
C ALA A 39 8.81 -3.98 53.60
N ASP A 40 7.54 -4.24 53.65
CA ASP A 40 6.56 -5.29 53.91
C ASP A 40 5.21 -4.61 54.19
N PRO A 41 4.12 -5.29 54.57
CA PRO A 41 2.98 -5.59 53.69
C PRO A 41 1.64 -4.99 54.15
N GLU A 42 0.53 -5.50 53.51
CA GLU A 42 -0.89 -5.42 53.91
C GLU A 42 -1.73 -4.28 53.31
N SER A 43 -2.51 -4.63 52.31
CA SER A 43 -3.99 -4.57 52.39
C SER A 43 -4.64 -5.32 51.23
N SER A 44 -5.37 -6.34 51.57
CA SER A 44 -6.18 -7.19 50.73
C SER A 44 -7.42 -6.44 50.19
N VAL A 45 -7.63 -6.43 48.87
CA VAL A 45 -8.94 -6.30 48.25
C VAL A 45 -9.04 -7.36 47.15
N SER A 46 -10.05 -8.21 47.33
CA SER A 46 -10.52 -9.33 46.55
C SER A 46 -10.64 -9.02 45.06
N ALA A 47 -9.87 -9.75 44.23
CA ALA A 47 -10.06 -9.80 42.78
C ALA A 47 -11.07 -10.91 42.47
N ALA A 48 -12.14 -10.53 41.80
CA ALA A 48 -13.08 -11.48 41.21
C ALA A 48 -12.39 -12.15 39.99
N GLU A 49 -12.39 -13.48 40.01
CA GLU A 49 -11.82 -14.34 38.99
C GLU A 49 -12.55 -14.17 37.66
N PHE A 50 -11.82 -13.81 36.62
CA PHE A 50 -12.21 -14.02 35.23
C PHE A 50 -11.53 -15.30 34.71
N PRO A 51 -12.27 -16.22 34.06
CA PRO A 51 -11.66 -17.45 33.54
C PRO A 51 -10.74 -17.18 32.36
N ALA A 52 -9.56 -17.81 32.42
CA ALA A 52 -8.55 -17.79 31.40
C ALA A 52 -9.05 -18.47 30.09
N PHE A 53 -8.95 -17.78 28.98
CA PHE A 53 -9.18 -18.34 27.65
C PHE A 53 -7.98 -19.20 27.22
N PRO A 54 -8.21 -20.42 26.71
CA PRO A 54 -7.12 -21.24 26.17
C PRO A 54 -6.64 -20.71 24.82
N GLN A 55 -5.38 -20.32 24.76
CA GLN A 55 -4.67 -20.10 23.49
C GLN A 55 -4.49 -21.46 22.79
N ARG A 56 -5.26 -21.74 21.75
CA ARG A 56 -4.98 -22.80 20.80
C ARG A 56 -4.20 -22.23 19.62
N LEU A 57 -2.89 -22.49 19.66
CA LEU A 57 -1.99 -22.41 18.52
C LEU A 57 -2.51 -23.28 17.37
N LEU A 58 -2.86 -22.68 16.26
CA LEU A 58 -3.07 -23.37 14.99
C LEU A 58 -1.71 -23.87 14.50
N ARG A 59 -1.46 -25.17 14.68
CA ARG A 59 -0.38 -25.89 14.00
C ARG A 59 -0.80 -26.07 12.54
N ILE A 60 -0.16 -25.36 11.63
CA ILE A 60 -0.18 -25.66 10.21
C ILE A 60 0.64 -26.93 10.00
N ASN A 61 0.00 -27.95 9.45
CA ASN A 61 0.60 -29.24 9.19
C ASN A 61 1.83 -29.12 8.31
N SER A 62 2.96 -29.61 8.84
CA SER A 62 4.21 -29.81 8.15
C SER A 62 4.04 -30.79 6.98
N VAL A 63 4.53 -30.38 5.80
CA VAL A 63 4.75 -31.22 4.63
C VAL A 63 5.63 -32.42 5.00
N PRO A 64 5.29 -33.67 4.64
CA PRO A 64 6.12 -34.82 4.95
C PRO A 64 7.43 -34.75 4.15
N ARG A 65 8.57 -34.81 4.86
CA ARG A 65 9.88 -35.06 4.26
C ARG A 65 9.91 -36.47 3.70
N LEU A 66 10.10 -36.59 2.41
CA LEU A 66 10.47 -37.85 1.77
C LEU A 66 11.86 -38.25 2.28
N ARG A 67 11.94 -39.37 2.97
CA ARG A 67 13.21 -40.05 3.33
C ARG A 67 13.85 -40.61 2.07
N GLU A 68 15.08 -40.26 1.79
CA GLU A 68 15.98 -40.98 0.92
C GLU A 68 16.21 -42.40 1.49
N ASN A 69 15.73 -43.40 0.81
CA ASN A 69 16.14 -44.79 1.01
C ASN A 69 17.05 -45.20 -0.15
N SER A 70 18.33 -45.34 0.19
CA SER A 70 19.32 -46.02 -0.62
C SER A 70 18.95 -47.48 -0.82
N ILE A 71 18.74 -47.92 -2.05
CA ILE A 71 18.67 -49.33 -2.41
C ILE A 71 19.76 -49.65 -3.43
N ARG A 72 20.67 -50.55 -3.03
CA ARG A 72 21.67 -51.19 -3.90
C ARG A 72 20.98 -52.18 -4.85
N PRO A 73 21.53 -52.42 -6.05
CA PRO A 73 20.96 -53.33 -7.01
C PRO A 73 21.42 -54.76 -6.75
N THR A 74 20.48 -55.72 -6.76
CA THR A 74 20.77 -57.15 -7.00
C THR A 74 19.97 -57.59 -8.23
N GLY A 75 20.69 -58.19 -9.15
CA GLY A 75 20.16 -58.67 -10.40
C GLY A 75 19.28 -59.92 -10.26
N GLY A 76 18.48 -60.19 -11.27
CA GLY A 76 17.69 -61.39 -11.41
C GLY A 76 16.78 -61.31 -12.64
N GLU A 77 17.21 -61.99 -13.70
CA GLU A 77 16.40 -62.23 -14.91
C GLU A 77 15.16 -63.07 -14.59
N LEU A 78 14.05 -62.87 -15.29
CA LEU A 78 13.34 -63.86 -16.11
C LEU A 78 11.91 -63.42 -16.50
N GLY A 79 11.62 -63.54 -17.80
CA GLY A 79 10.39 -64.17 -18.27
C GLY A 79 9.18 -63.29 -18.61
N GLY A 80 9.10 -62.96 -19.88
CA GLY A 80 8.04 -62.62 -20.75
C GLY A 80 6.57 -62.84 -20.40
N ARG A 81 5.75 -61.88 -20.82
CA ARG A 81 4.55 -62.05 -21.67
C ARG A 81 3.95 -60.70 -21.96
N GLY A 82 3.79 -60.42 -23.24
CA GLY A 82 3.25 -59.17 -23.73
C GLY A 82 1.75 -59.02 -23.49
N LEU A 83 1.35 -57.79 -23.24
CA LEU A 83 -0.01 -57.34 -23.50
C LEU A 83 0.09 -55.98 -24.19
N SER A 84 -0.34 -55.99 -25.43
CA SER A 84 -0.48 -54.86 -26.33
C SER A 84 -1.57 -53.91 -25.79
N VAL A 85 -1.21 -52.68 -25.49
CA VAL A 85 -2.17 -51.60 -25.30
C VAL A 85 -1.98 -50.60 -26.44
N ARG A 86 -3.01 -50.45 -27.26
CA ARG A 86 -3.08 -49.47 -28.35
C ARG A 86 -3.13 -48.04 -27.77
N PRO A 87 -2.43 -47.08 -28.39
CA PRO A 87 -2.54 -45.69 -27.98
C PRO A 87 -3.86 -45.06 -28.43
N ALA A 88 -4.50 -44.33 -27.54
CA ALA A 88 -5.68 -43.54 -27.82
C ALA A 88 -5.29 -42.32 -28.68
N VAL A 89 -6.13 -42.02 -29.65
CA VAL A 89 -6.02 -40.97 -30.67
C VAL A 89 -6.12 -39.63 -30.02
N SER A 90 -5.07 -38.80 -30.14
CA SER A 90 -5.08 -37.39 -29.84
C SER A 90 -5.84 -36.62 -30.93
N HIS A 91 -6.94 -35.96 -30.56
CA HIS A 91 -7.59 -34.98 -31.43
C HIS A 91 -6.78 -33.69 -31.41
N GLU A 92 -6.01 -33.45 -32.45
CA GLU A 92 -5.46 -32.14 -32.77
C GLU A 92 -6.57 -31.16 -33.17
N LEU A 93 -6.81 -30.16 -32.35
CA LEU A 93 -7.59 -28.98 -32.75
C LEU A 93 -6.68 -28.09 -33.61
N ARG A 94 -6.86 -28.19 -34.92
CA ARG A 94 -6.28 -27.27 -35.91
C ARG A 94 -6.94 -25.90 -35.77
N LEU A 95 -6.19 -24.93 -35.26
CA LEU A 95 -6.51 -23.51 -35.41
C LEU A 95 -6.28 -23.12 -36.87
N LYS A 96 -7.31 -22.59 -37.53
CA LYS A 96 -7.21 -22.01 -38.86
C LYS A 96 -6.42 -20.69 -38.79
N PRO A 97 -5.51 -20.40 -39.73
CA PRO A 97 -4.87 -19.11 -39.81
C PRO A 97 -5.89 -18.03 -40.26
N TRP A 98 -5.81 -16.88 -39.60
CA TRP A 98 -6.57 -15.69 -39.96
C TRP A 98 -6.07 -15.17 -41.31
N SER A 99 -6.93 -15.11 -42.33
CA SER A 99 -6.61 -14.52 -43.61
C SER A 99 -6.73 -13.00 -43.51
N GLU A 100 -5.65 -12.33 -43.85
CA GLU A 100 -5.64 -10.93 -44.26
C GLU A 100 -6.52 -10.78 -45.50
N ASN A 101 -7.68 -10.15 -45.37
CA ASN A 101 -8.40 -9.43 -46.44
C ASN A 101 -9.70 -8.88 -45.86
N SER A 102 -9.67 -7.62 -45.49
CA SER A 102 -10.85 -6.74 -45.51
C SER A 102 -10.40 -5.35 -45.96
N PRO A 103 -11.14 -4.70 -46.87
CA PRO A 103 -10.65 -3.52 -47.55
C PRO A 103 -10.69 -2.28 -46.65
N ALA A 104 -9.67 -1.44 -46.85
CA ALA A 104 -9.60 -0.09 -46.31
C ALA A 104 -10.75 0.75 -46.90
N GLU A 105 -11.63 1.25 -46.05
CA GLU A 105 -12.51 2.37 -46.40
C GLU A 105 -11.76 3.67 -46.11
N ASP A 106 -11.48 4.40 -47.19
CA ASP A 106 -11.03 5.77 -47.22
C ASP A 106 -12.04 6.67 -46.51
N ILE A 107 -11.67 7.31 -45.41
CA ILE A 107 -12.35 8.49 -44.89
C ILE A 107 -11.43 9.68 -45.11
N THR A 108 -11.57 10.26 -46.32
CA THR A 108 -11.06 11.59 -46.59
C THR A 108 -12.14 12.63 -46.34
N ASP A 109 -11.73 13.68 -45.60
CA ASP A 109 -12.20 15.06 -45.67
C ASP A 109 -13.69 15.38 -45.51
N ASP A 110 -14.03 15.99 -44.38
CA ASP A 110 -14.94 17.16 -44.37
C ASP A 110 -14.69 18.03 -43.11
N PHE A 111 -13.59 18.79 -43.10
CA PHE A 111 -13.48 19.99 -42.27
C PHE A 111 -13.81 21.23 -43.10
N ARG A 112 -15.08 21.57 -43.17
CA ARG A 112 -15.51 22.90 -43.61
C ARG A 112 -15.38 23.90 -42.49
N VAL A 113 -14.36 24.75 -42.59
CA VAL A 113 -14.14 25.94 -41.77
C VAL A 113 -15.22 26.96 -42.12
N ALA A 114 -16.08 27.32 -41.17
CA ALA A 114 -16.99 28.45 -41.27
C ALA A 114 -16.23 29.78 -41.10
N PRO A 115 -16.55 30.85 -41.86
CA PRO A 115 -15.80 32.09 -41.79
C PRO A 115 -16.09 32.86 -40.48
N SER A 116 -15.02 33.29 -39.80
CA SER A 116 -15.02 34.13 -38.62
C SER A 116 -15.55 35.54 -38.90
N ARG A 117 -16.51 36.00 -38.09
CA ARG A 117 -16.91 37.40 -37.99
C ARG A 117 -15.84 38.24 -37.29
N PRO A 118 -15.52 39.46 -37.75
CA PRO A 118 -14.57 40.34 -37.11
C PRO A 118 -15.22 41.14 -35.96
N GLY A 119 -14.53 41.24 -34.84
CA GLY A 119 -14.73 42.34 -33.91
C GLY A 119 -15.04 41.97 -32.46
N SER A 120 -14.04 41.72 -31.65
CA SER A 120 -13.94 42.28 -30.29
C SER A 120 -12.50 42.13 -29.80
N SER A 121 -11.83 43.25 -29.61
CA SER A 121 -10.47 43.41 -29.08
C SER A 121 -10.40 42.90 -27.63
N ARG A 122 -9.60 41.87 -27.39
CA ARG A 122 -9.11 41.49 -26.06
C ARG A 122 -7.85 42.28 -25.74
N PRO A 123 -7.64 42.74 -24.48
CA PRO A 123 -6.41 43.43 -24.09
C PRO A 123 -5.22 42.48 -24.10
N GLY A 124 -4.09 43.04 -24.51
CA GLY A 124 -2.79 42.45 -24.79
C GLY A 124 -2.31 41.33 -23.89
N ALA A 125 -1.98 40.23 -24.50
CA ALA A 125 -1.05 39.25 -23.96
C ALA A 125 0.36 39.82 -24.12
N ASP A 126 1.15 39.76 -23.04
CA ASP A 126 2.56 40.14 -23.00
C ASP A 126 3.36 39.28 -24.00
N PRO A 127 4.06 39.85 -24.98
CA PRO A 127 4.72 39.07 -26.05
C PRO A 127 6.02 38.39 -25.63
N PHE A 128 6.37 38.37 -24.34
CA PHE A 128 7.65 37.83 -23.85
C PHE A 128 7.57 36.57 -22.98
N ILE A 129 6.43 35.89 -22.88
CA ILE A 129 6.40 34.58 -22.25
C ILE A 129 6.41 33.54 -23.39
N PRO A 130 7.55 32.88 -23.67
CA PRO A 130 7.55 31.79 -24.62
C PRO A 130 6.63 30.67 -24.13
N ALA A 131 5.76 30.17 -25.02
CA ALA A 131 4.94 28.99 -24.72
C ALA A 131 5.87 27.85 -24.25
N PRO A 132 5.49 27.08 -23.22
CA PRO A 132 6.30 25.96 -22.76
C PRO A 132 6.54 25.01 -23.94
N VAL A 133 7.82 24.77 -24.27
CA VAL A 133 8.23 23.83 -25.29
C VAL A 133 7.71 22.44 -24.88
N PRO A 134 7.04 21.68 -25.76
CA PRO A 134 6.60 20.32 -25.43
C PRO A 134 7.81 19.50 -24.99
N ARG A 135 7.79 18.98 -23.75
CA ARG A 135 8.85 18.11 -23.23
C ARG A 135 8.90 16.83 -24.07
N SER A 136 10.10 16.38 -24.41
CA SER A 136 10.26 15.10 -25.10
C SER A 136 9.91 13.95 -24.14
N LEU A 137 9.44 12.80 -24.64
CA LEU A 137 9.18 11.60 -23.83
C LEU A 137 10.43 11.17 -23.02
N ASN A 138 11.64 11.42 -23.57
CA ASN A 138 12.90 11.18 -22.87
C ASN A 138 13.13 12.11 -21.67
N ASP A 139 12.62 13.33 -21.71
CA ASP A 139 12.77 14.30 -20.62
C ASP A 139 11.86 13.95 -19.46
N GLU A 140 10.61 13.53 -19.74
CA GLU A 140 9.66 13.09 -18.70
C GLU A 140 10.13 11.82 -17.98
N GLU A 141 10.70 10.87 -18.71
CA GLU A 141 11.25 9.65 -18.09
C GLU A 141 12.48 9.97 -17.23
N SER A 142 13.36 10.86 -17.67
CA SER A 142 14.51 11.31 -16.90
C SER A 142 14.11 12.05 -15.63
N GLU A 143 13.05 12.87 -15.68
CA GLU A 143 12.49 13.55 -14.51
C GLU A 143 11.97 12.54 -13.47
N LYS A 144 11.21 11.52 -13.90
CA LYS A 144 10.72 10.44 -13.03
C LYS A 144 11.87 9.64 -12.38
N ILE A 145 12.93 9.35 -13.15
CA ILE A 145 14.12 8.69 -12.60
C ILE A 145 14.78 9.58 -11.54
N ASN A 146 14.95 10.88 -11.81
CA ASN A 146 15.53 11.82 -10.85
C ASN A 146 14.72 11.96 -9.56
N GLU A 147 13.40 12.00 -9.64
CA GLU A 147 12.55 11.98 -8.44
C GLU A 147 12.74 10.70 -7.62
N MET A 148 12.82 9.55 -8.29
CA MET A 148 13.04 8.26 -7.66
C MET A 148 14.43 8.17 -7.00
N LEU A 149 15.50 8.62 -7.68
CA LEU A 149 16.85 8.74 -7.14
C LEU A 149 16.86 9.66 -5.91
N THR A 150 16.25 10.84 -6.01
CA THR A 150 16.15 11.79 -4.91
C THR A 150 15.51 11.15 -3.68
N ARG A 151 14.36 10.47 -3.83
CA ARG A 151 13.68 9.76 -2.73
C ARG A 151 14.55 8.65 -2.14
N ARG A 152 15.25 7.88 -2.99
CA ARG A 152 16.13 6.77 -2.57
C ARG A 152 17.28 7.25 -1.72
N TYR A 153 17.97 8.33 -2.13
CA TYR A 153 19.18 8.82 -1.48
C TYR A 153 18.94 9.87 -0.38
N GLN A 154 17.73 10.40 -0.25
CA GLN A 154 17.30 11.14 0.94
C GLN A 154 16.97 10.21 2.11
N ASN A 155 16.80 8.90 1.88
CA ASN A 155 16.55 7.94 2.94
C ASN A 155 17.86 7.57 3.67
N PRO A 156 18.03 7.92 4.96
CA PRO A 156 19.26 7.67 5.69
C PRO A 156 19.54 6.18 5.92
N VAL A 157 18.51 5.32 5.92
CA VAL A 157 18.67 3.87 6.04
C VAL A 157 19.34 3.33 4.79
N THR A 158 18.88 3.72 3.60
CA THR A 158 19.48 3.35 2.32
C THR A 158 20.96 3.72 2.28
N VAL A 159 21.31 4.96 2.64
CA VAL A 159 22.70 5.44 2.64
C VAL A 159 23.57 4.64 3.61
N ARG A 160 23.06 4.30 4.82
CA ARG A 160 23.81 3.48 5.80
C ARG A 160 24.05 2.06 5.26
N VAL A 161 23.03 1.42 4.68
CA VAL A 161 23.17 0.08 4.11
C VAL A 161 24.20 0.07 2.98
N ILE A 162 24.14 1.03 2.05
CA ILE A 162 25.12 1.14 0.95
C ILE A 162 26.55 1.29 1.49
N ARG A 163 26.76 2.14 2.49
CA ARG A 163 28.08 2.35 3.10
C ARG A 163 28.62 1.12 3.84
N SER A 164 27.73 0.24 4.32
CA SER A 164 28.11 -1.00 5.00
C SER A 164 28.41 -2.17 4.04
N LEU A 165 27.97 -2.06 2.76
CA LEU A 165 28.18 -3.08 1.75
C LEU A 165 29.65 -3.14 1.30
N ASN A 166 30.20 -4.35 1.26
CA ASN A 166 31.44 -4.59 0.52
C ASN A 166 31.13 -4.93 -0.96
N PRO A 167 32.12 -4.84 -1.86
CA PRO A 167 31.90 -5.10 -3.29
C PRO A 167 31.40 -6.51 -3.60
N GLN A 168 31.81 -7.54 -2.82
CA GLN A 168 31.35 -8.91 -3.01
C GLN A 168 29.86 -9.05 -2.66
N GLN A 169 29.45 -8.53 -1.51
CA GLN A 169 28.03 -8.50 -1.11
C GLN A 169 27.15 -7.77 -2.12
N ALA A 170 27.68 -6.71 -2.74
CA ALA A 170 26.94 -5.98 -3.79
C ALA A 170 26.73 -6.81 -5.06
N VAL A 171 27.70 -7.66 -5.43
CA VAL A 171 27.56 -8.62 -6.53
C VAL A 171 26.58 -9.75 -6.16
N GLU A 172 26.65 -10.24 -4.93
CA GLU A 172 25.70 -11.25 -4.40
C GLU A 172 24.27 -10.71 -4.39
N LEU A 173 24.09 -9.45 -4.00
CA LEU A 173 22.80 -8.75 -4.07
C LEU A 173 22.24 -8.73 -5.50
N PHE A 174 23.04 -8.35 -6.47
CA PHE A 174 22.63 -8.35 -7.88
C PHE A 174 22.23 -9.76 -8.35
N ALA A 175 22.99 -10.78 -7.96
CA ALA A 175 22.69 -12.17 -8.29
C ALA A 175 21.37 -12.64 -7.67
N GLU A 176 21.17 -12.36 -6.40
CA GLU A 176 19.96 -12.74 -5.66
C GLU A 176 18.73 -12.04 -6.24
N VAL A 177 18.81 -10.71 -6.44
CA VAL A 177 17.73 -9.90 -7.01
C VAL A 177 17.39 -10.37 -8.42
N SER A 178 18.40 -10.56 -9.30
CA SER A 178 18.17 -11.04 -10.67
C SER A 178 17.45 -12.37 -10.70
N ARG A 179 17.88 -13.33 -9.89
CA ARG A 179 17.24 -14.64 -9.76
C ARG A 179 15.80 -14.52 -9.28
N ARG A 180 15.53 -13.69 -8.25
CA ARG A 180 14.17 -13.49 -7.73
C ARG A 180 13.24 -12.86 -8.77
N ILE A 181 13.74 -11.89 -9.56
CA ILE A 181 12.97 -11.31 -10.66
C ILE A 181 12.61 -12.39 -11.68
N ASP A 182 13.59 -13.19 -12.11
CA ASP A 182 13.39 -14.24 -13.13
C ASP A 182 12.40 -15.32 -12.65
N GLU A 183 12.50 -15.73 -11.39
CA GLU A 183 11.67 -16.79 -10.80
C GLU A 183 10.28 -16.31 -10.41
N ARG A 184 10.14 -15.09 -9.89
CA ARG A 184 8.95 -14.70 -9.13
C ARG A 184 8.20 -13.51 -9.70
N SER A 185 8.82 -12.64 -10.53
CA SER A 185 8.09 -11.50 -11.10
C SER A 185 6.95 -11.98 -12.01
N LEU A 186 5.80 -11.34 -11.91
CA LEU A 186 4.67 -11.60 -12.81
C LEU A 186 5.05 -11.33 -14.26
N GLU A 187 5.73 -10.22 -14.51
CA GLU A 187 6.22 -9.78 -15.82
C GLU A 187 7.73 -9.49 -15.73
N PRO A 188 8.59 -10.52 -15.81
CA PRO A 188 10.03 -10.31 -15.75
C PRO A 188 10.54 -9.61 -17.02
N THR A 189 11.29 -8.54 -16.86
CA THR A 189 11.94 -7.84 -17.96
C THR A 189 13.19 -8.58 -18.44
N SER A 190 13.58 -8.39 -19.70
CA SER A 190 14.82 -8.99 -20.24
C SER A 190 16.06 -8.37 -19.60
N TYR A 191 17.19 -9.11 -19.63
CA TYR A 191 18.46 -8.59 -19.12
C TYR A 191 18.94 -7.34 -19.89
N ASP A 192 18.64 -7.23 -21.17
CA ASP A 192 18.96 -6.04 -21.96
C ASP A 192 18.25 -4.79 -21.42
N VAL A 193 16.94 -4.91 -21.13
CA VAL A 193 16.15 -3.82 -20.54
C VAL A 193 16.66 -3.44 -19.15
N ARG A 194 16.93 -4.43 -18.30
CA ARG A 194 17.46 -4.20 -16.94
C ARG A 194 18.79 -3.48 -16.96
N VAL A 195 19.74 -3.95 -17.79
CA VAL A 195 21.08 -3.37 -17.88
C VAL A 195 21.04 -1.95 -18.45
N ARG A 196 20.27 -1.72 -19.52
CA ARG A 196 20.13 -0.36 -20.09
C ARG A 196 19.55 0.62 -19.07
N ARG A 197 18.55 0.20 -18.32
CA ARG A 197 17.97 1.03 -17.26
C ARG A 197 18.97 1.30 -16.15
N ALA A 198 19.72 0.28 -15.71
CA ALA A 198 20.76 0.41 -14.70
C ALA A 198 21.86 1.40 -15.11
N LEU A 199 22.34 1.32 -16.35
CA LEU A 199 23.33 2.25 -16.90
C LEU A 199 22.78 3.68 -16.99
N ARG A 200 21.51 3.84 -17.40
CA ARG A 200 20.85 5.16 -17.46
C ARG A 200 20.67 5.76 -16.06
N ASN A 201 20.22 4.97 -15.09
CA ASN A 201 20.07 5.42 -13.71
C ASN A 201 21.42 5.91 -13.15
N LEU A 202 22.50 5.15 -13.34
CA LEU A 202 23.85 5.55 -12.93
C LEU A 202 24.30 6.86 -13.58
N GLY A 203 24.02 7.04 -14.89
CA GLY A 203 24.32 8.29 -15.57
C GLY A 203 23.60 9.48 -14.96
N LEU A 204 22.28 9.36 -14.71
CA LEU A 204 21.47 10.42 -14.11
C LEU A 204 21.80 10.64 -12.63
N ALA A 205 22.19 9.58 -11.89
CA ALA A 205 22.57 9.68 -10.50
C ALA A 205 23.78 10.63 -10.28
N LEU A 206 24.73 10.67 -11.20
CA LEU A 206 25.90 11.56 -11.13
C LEU A 206 25.51 13.06 -11.19
N ASP A 207 24.34 13.38 -11.73
CA ASP A 207 23.80 14.73 -11.80
C ASP A 207 22.76 15.01 -10.69
N ASN A 208 22.37 13.97 -9.93
CA ASN A 208 21.39 14.09 -8.85
C ASN A 208 22.05 14.53 -7.54
N THR A 209 21.63 15.68 -7.02
CA THR A 209 22.21 16.29 -5.81
C THR A 209 22.01 15.45 -4.54
N ALA A 210 20.90 14.71 -4.41
CA ALA A 210 20.69 13.84 -3.27
C ALA A 210 21.66 12.66 -3.27
N PHE A 211 21.94 12.08 -4.45
CA PHE A 211 22.93 11.02 -4.62
C PHE A 211 24.34 11.51 -4.31
N THR A 212 24.78 12.58 -4.99
CA THR A 212 26.15 13.07 -4.87
C THR A 212 26.46 13.61 -3.46
N ASN A 213 25.57 14.36 -2.84
CA ASN A 213 25.76 14.91 -1.50
C ASN A 213 25.75 13.82 -0.41
N SER A 214 24.80 12.86 -0.47
CA SER A 214 24.70 11.82 0.54
C SER A 214 25.90 10.87 0.56
N LEU A 215 26.58 10.72 -0.55
CA LEU A 215 27.72 9.81 -0.72
C LEU A 215 29.08 10.52 -0.81
N GLY A 216 29.10 11.86 -0.90
CA GLY A 216 30.33 12.63 -1.02
C GLY A 216 31.02 12.48 -2.39
N ILE A 217 30.24 12.35 -3.46
CA ILE A 217 30.75 12.14 -4.82
C ILE A 217 31.02 13.50 -5.47
N SER A 218 32.21 13.67 -6.07
CA SER A 218 32.51 14.83 -6.90
C SER A 218 32.05 14.57 -8.34
N ASN A 219 31.10 15.35 -8.82
CA ASN A 219 30.57 15.26 -10.18
C ASN A 219 31.38 16.04 -11.23
N GLU A 220 32.35 16.85 -10.80
CA GLU A 220 33.19 17.69 -11.68
C GLU A 220 34.62 17.18 -11.74
N SER A 221 34.85 15.89 -11.95
CA SER A 221 36.18 15.34 -12.10
C SER A 221 36.37 14.63 -13.44
N PHE A 222 37.57 14.69 -14.02
CA PHE A 222 37.93 13.91 -15.21
C PHE A 222 37.58 12.42 -15.09
N ARG A 223 37.65 11.87 -13.86
CA ARG A 223 37.32 10.46 -13.61
C ARG A 223 35.82 10.22 -13.69
N THR A 224 35.01 11.18 -13.25
CA THR A 224 33.56 11.14 -13.39
C THR A 224 33.14 11.21 -14.85
N ASP A 225 33.77 12.06 -15.64
CA ASP A 225 33.50 12.16 -17.08
C ASP A 225 33.90 10.88 -17.83
N ALA A 226 35.06 10.31 -17.51
CA ALA A 226 35.47 9.02 -18.06
C ALA A 226 34.52 7.89 -17.70
N PHE A 227 33.92 7.93 -16.49
CA PHE A 227 32.89 6.98 -16.08
C PHE A 227 31.58 7.18 -16.87
N ARG A 228 31.12 8.42 -17.07
CA ARG A 228 29.96 8.72 -17.94
C ARG A 228 30.16 8.20 -19.37
N GLU A 229 31.34 8.43 -19.95
CA GLU A 229 31.68 7.90 -21.29
C GLU A 229 31.62 6.37 -21.32
N LEU A 230 32.13 5.69 -20.27
CA LEU A 230 32.04 4.23 -20.19
C LEU A 230 30.58 3.78 -20.16
N LEU A 231 29.73 4.39 -19.34
CA LEU A 231 28.29 4.07 -19.28
C LEU A 231 27.65 4.22 -20.66
N GLY A 232 27.95 5.29 -21.39
CA GLY A 232 27.48 5.52 -22.75
C GLY A 232 27.96 4.44 -23.74
N ARG A 233 29.25 4.05 -23.69
CA ARG A 233 29.78 2.95 -24.52
C ARG A 233 29.11 1.61 -24.18
N LEU A 234 28.89 1.31 -22.90
CA LEU A 234 28.21 0.07 -22.47
C LEU A 234 26.76 0.04 -22.94
N ALA A 235 26.05 1.16 -22.85
CA ALA A 235 24.66 1.28 -23.32
C ALA A 235 24.56 1.13 -24.86
N GLY A 236 25.60 1.52 -25.60
CA GLY A 236 25.70 1.36 -27.07
C GLY A 236 26.15 -0.02 -27.55
N ARG A 237 26.53 -0.94 -26.65
CA ARG A 237 26.87 -2.32 -27.01
C ARG A 237 25.66 -3.11 -27.49
N GLY A 238 25.90 -4.24 -28.14
CA GLY A 238 24.86 -5.18 -28.54
C GLY A 238 24.05 -5.69 -27.36
N PRO A 239 22.93 -6.41 -27.62
CA PRO A 239 21.98 -6.81 -26.60
C PRO A 239 22.60 -7.72 -25.54
N VAL A 240 22.16 -7.53 -24.28
CA VAL A 240 22.56 -8.34 -23.12
C VAL A 240 21.61 -9.53 -23.00
N ALA A 241 22.07 -10.72 -23.41
CA ALA A 241 21.19 -11.87 -23.59
C ALA A 241 20.78 -12.58 -22.29
N ASN A 242 21.65 -12.58 -21.26
CA ASN A 242 21.48 -13.40 -20.06
C ASN A 242 22.21 -12.81 -18.85
N TYR A 243 22.04 -13.48 -17.69
CA TYR A 243 22.67 -13.10 -16.42
C TYR A 243 24.20 -12.97 -16.52
N ASP A 244 24.90 -13.92 -17.18
CA ASP A 244 26.36 -13.88 -17.26
C ASP A 244 26.86 -12.66 -18.04
N SER A 245 26.15 -12.29 -19.10
CA SER A 245 26.43 -11.07 -19.86
C SER A 245 26.18 -9.82 -19.05
N ALA A 246 25.08 -9.77 -18.28
CA ALA A 246 24.77 -8.66 -17.38
C ALA A 246 25.81 -8.52 -16.26
N ARG A 247 26.25 -9.64 -15.68
CA ARG A 247 27.30 -9.68 -14.66
C ARG A 247 28.64 -9.16 -15.17
N LYS A 248 28.98 -9.42 -16.44
CA LYS A 248 30.20 -8.85 -17.07
C LYS A 248 30.10 -7.33 -17.17
N VAL A 249 28.95 -6.80 -17.59
CA VAL A 249 28.70 -5.36 -17.63
C VAL A 249 28.81 -4.75 -16.23
N LEU A 250 28.19 -5.38 -15.22
CA LEU A 250 28.31 -4.94 -13.83
C LEU A 250 29.76 -4.89 -13.36
N ALA A 251 30.58 -5.92 -13.68
CA ALA A 251 31.99 -5.95 -13.30
C ALA A 251 32.79 -4.79 -13.92
N GLU A 252 32.56 -4.46 -15.20
CA GLU A 252 33.17 -3.30 -15.85
C GLU A 252 32.75 -1.98 -15.20
N VAL A 253 31.49 -1.83 -14.87
CA VAL A 253 30.94 -0.66 -14.14
C VAL A 253 31.60 -0.52 -12.77
N MET A 254 31.66 -1.61 -11.99
CA MET A 254 32.27 -1.62 -10.66
C MET A 254 33.77 -1.27 -10.70
N GLN A 255 34.49 -1.83 -11.66
CA GLN A 255 35.93 -1.55 -11.85
C GLN A 255 36.18 -0.07 -12.14
N ALA A 256 35.40 0.52 -13.03
CA ALA A 256 35.53 1.93 -13.37
C ALA A 256 35.08 2.85 -12.20
N ALA A 257 33.98 2.52 -11.53
CA ALA A 257 33.48 3.28 -10.40
C ALA A 257 34.47 3.36 -9.23
N ALA A 258 35.26 2.31 -9.01
CA ALA A 258 36.30 2.30 -7.99
C ALA A 258 37.38 3.42 -8.16
N SER A 259 37.51 3.97 -9.34
CA SER A 259 38.41 5.10 -9.62
C SER A 259 37.79 6.48 -9.38
N VAL A 260 36.44 6.55 -9.24
CA VAL A 260 35.72 7.82 -9.04
C VAL A 260 35.65 8.14 -7.56
N PRO A 261 36.16 9.30 -7.10
CA PRO A 261 36.12 9.67 -5.69
C PRO A 261 34.69 9.70 -5.13
N GLY A 262 34.45 8.97 -4.05
CA GLY A 262 33.15 8.88 -3.37
C GLY A 262 32.18 7.87 -3.97
N LEU A 263 32.31 7.47 -5.24
CA LEU A 263 31.36 6.54 -5.88
C LEU A 263 31.56 5.10 -5.37
N GLY A 264 32.78 4.56 -5.47
CA GLY A 264 33.06 3.18 -5.05
C GLY A 264 32.33 2.09 -5.86
N ALA A 265 32.90 0.88 -5.88
CA ALA A 265 32.34 -0.26 -6.60
C ALA A 265 30.98 -0.73 -6.03
N ASN A 266 30.85 -0.71 -4.70
CA ASN A 266 29.63 -1.10 -3.99
C ASN A 266 28.45 -0.17 -4.27
N VAL A 267 28.69 1.14 -4.32
CA VAL A 267 27.66 2.15 -4.63
C VAL A 267 27.15 1.97 -6.07
N ALA A 268 28.08 1.79 -7.02
CA ALA A 268 27.72 1.57 -8.42
C ALA A 268 26.94 0.26 -8.62
N ALA A 269 27.34 -0.82 -7.92
CA ALA A 269 26.63 -2.10 -7.99
C ALA A 269 25.24 -2.03 -7.33
N TRP A 270 25.11 -1.30 -6.23
CA TRP A 270 23.82 -1.03 -5.61
C TRP A 270 22.85 -0.34 -6.59
N GLU A 271 23.27 0.80 -7.16
CA GLU A 271 22.41 1.55 -8.08
C GLU A 271 22.13 0.76 -9.37
N PHE A 272 23.09 -0.02 -9.85
CA PHE A 272 22.90 -0.93 -10.97
C PHE A 272 21.81 -1.98 -10.67
N THR A 273 21.82 -2.52 -9.44
CA THR A 273 20.80 -3.47 -8.98
C THR A 273 19.43 -2.79 -8.85
N CYS A 274 19.39 -1.59 -8.26
CA CYS A 274 18.16 -0.80 -8.18
C CYS A 274 17.61 -0.50 -9.57
N GLY A 275 18.45 -0.07 -10.53
CA GLY A 275 18.03 0.19 -11.91
C GLY A 275 17.45 -1.04 -12.60
N SER A 276 17.92 -2.24 -12.24
CA SER A 276 17.34 -3.49 -12.73
C SER A 276 15.93 -3.72 -12.16
N VAL A 277 15.70 -3.41 -10.88
CA VAL A 277 14.38 -3.50 -10.24
C VAL A 277 13.43 -2.43 -10.77
N ASP A 278 13.94 -1.22 -11.05
CA ASP A 278 13.18 -0.08 -11.57
C ASP A 278 12.61 -0.30 -13.00
N THR A 279 12.93 -1.43 -13.63
CA THR A 279 12.31 -1.88 -14.89
C THR A 279 11.01 -2.62 -14.69
N LEU A 280 10.68 -2.99 -13.47
CA LEU A 280 9.43 -3.62 -13.09
C LEU A 280 8.33 -2.55 -12.91
N ASP A 281 7.22 -2.95 -12.31
CA ASP A 281 6.16 -1.99 -12.03
C ASP A 281 6.51 -1.01 -10.89
N GLN A 282 5.71 0.05 -10.75
CA GLN A 282 5.89 1.09 -9.73
C GLN A 282 5.75 0.59 -8.28
N PHE A 283 5.29 -0.64 -8.08
CA PHE A 283 5.08 -1.25 -6.77
C PHE A 283 6.22 -2.18 -6.37
N SER A 284 7.11 -2.51 -7.30
CA SER A 284 8.31 -3.31 -7.06
C SER A 284 9.45 -2.41 -6.56
N GLY A 285 10.31 -2.93 -5.68
CA GLY A 285 11.42 -2.13 -5.13
C GLY A 285 12.32 -2.89 -4.17
N LEU A 286 13.53 -2.37 -3.97
CA LEU A 286 14.44 -2.77 -2.90
C LEU A 286 14.12 -1.97 -1.63
N GLU A 287 13.89 -2.67 -0.52
CA GLU A 287 13.54 -2.10 0.79
C GLU A 287 14.60 -2.45 1.83
N PRO A 288 15.69 -1.65 1.92
CA PRO A 288 16.72 -1.87 2.93
C PRO A 288 16.17 -1.55 4.33
N VAL A 289 16.56 -2.36 5.31
CA VAL A 289 16.18 -2.22 6.72
C VAL A 289 17.44 -1.91 7.53
N ASP A 290 17.34 -1.00 8.50
CA ASP A 290 18.42 -0.69 9.40
C ASP A 290 18.79 -1.95 10.21
N PRO A 291 20.01 -2.48 10.08
CA PRO A 291 20.42 -3.66 10.81
C PRO A 291 20.45 -3.44 12.34
N THR A 292 20.49 -2.18 12.79
CA THR A 292 20.46 -1.82 14.21
C THR A 292 19.04 -1.80 14.78
N SER A 293 18.00 -1.77 13.93
CA SER A 293 16.59 -1.78 14.34
C SER A 293 16.02 -3.18 14.56
N ARG A 294 16.85 -4.23 14.48
CA ARG A 294 16.45 -5.60 14.81
C ARG A 294 16.27 -5.78 16.33
N SER A 295 15.17 -5.30 16.87
CA SER A 295 14.60 -5.89 18.08
C SER A 295 13.87 -7.18 17.68
N GLY A 296 14.45 -8.32 18.08
CA GLY A 296 14.06 -9.69 18.02
C GLY A 296 12.59 -10.04 17.80
N ALA A 297 12.08 -9.93 16.57
CA ALA A 297 10.88 -10.59 16.16
C ALA A 297 11.21 -11.38 14.89
N GLU A 298 11.35 -12.67 15.06
CA GLU A 298 11.34 -13.63 13.96
C GLU A 298 10.09 -13.37 13.12
N VAL A 299 10.30 -13.04 11.85
CA VAL A 299 9.22 -12.84 10.90
C VAL A 299 9.37 -13.86 9.81
N GLU A 300 8.71 -14.98 9.99
CA GLU A 300 8.22 -15.79 8.88
C GLU A 300 7.03 -15.05 8.25
N GLY A 301 7.20 -14.67 6.98
CA GLY A 301 6.11 -14.35 6.06
C GLY A 301 5.48 -12.96 6.26
N VAL A 302 5.67 -12.12 5.22
CA VAL A 302 4.93 -10.89 4.98
C VAL A 302 5.17 -9.78 6.00
N ARG A 303 6.27 -9.07 5.84
CA ARG A 303 6.35 -7.68 6.32
C ARG A 303 5.44 -6.82 5.44
N SER A 304 4.15 -6.84 5.73
CA SER A 304 3.30 -5.70 5.39
C SER A 304 3.94 -4.48 6.03
N ALA A 305 4.14 -3.41 5.26
CA ALA A 305 4.54 -2.11 5.78
C ALA A 305 3.78 -1.88 7.07
N SER A 306 4.51 -1.66 8.16
CA SER A 306 4.07 -1.75 9.55
C SER A 306 2.61 -1.31 9.73
N LEU A 307 1.71 -2.28 9.76
CA LEU A 307 0.35 -2.08 10.25
C LEU A 307 0.46 -2.09 11.79
N GLU A 308 1.30 -1.17 12.31
CA GLU A 308 1.42 -0.99 13.75
C GLU A 308 0.07 -0.55 14.28
N GLU A 309 -0.56 -1.39 15.05
CA GLU A 309 -1.80 -1.10 15.76
C GLU A 309 -1.54 -0.21 16.98
N GLU A 310 -0.28 -0.10 17.40
CA GLU A 310 0.16 0.76 18.49
C GLU A 310 1.26 1.71 18.02
N ILE A 311 1.07 2.99 18.27
CA ILE A 311 2.09 4.03 18.06
C ILE A 311 2.46 4.65 19.40
N THR A 312 3.72 5.04 19.57
CA THR A 312 4.13 5.87 20.72
C THR A 312 4.20 7.33 20.28
N GLY A 313 3.40 8.19 20.90
CA GLY A 313 3.35 9.60 20.54
C GLY A 313 2.24 10.35 21.23
N VAL A 314 1.86 11.48 20.66
CA VAL A 314 0.78 12.36 21.17
C VAL A 314 -0.54 12.16 20.45
N GLY A 315 -0.56 11.36 19.35
CA GLY A 315 -1.78 11.02 18.64
C GLY A 315 -2.33 12.14 17.77
N VAL A 316 -1.54 12.61 16.79
CA VAL A 316 -1.97 13.54 15.75
C VAL A 316 -1.55 13.03 14.37
N GLU A 317 -2.41 13.25 13.39
CA GLU A 317 -2.07 13.20 11.97
C GLU A 317 -1.79 14.63 11.53
N VAL A 318 -0.64 14.86 10.90
CA VAL A 318 -0.20 16.21 10.52
C VAL A 318 0.14 16.28 9.04
N ARG A 319 0.06 17.50 8.49
CA ARG A 319 0.51 17.86 7.15
C ARG A 319 1.46 19.02 7.23
N GLU A 320 2.42 19.07 6.31
CA GLU A 320 3.34 20.17 6.15
C GLU A 320 2.59 21.48 5.84
N HIS A 321 3.04 22.56 6.49
CA HIS A 321 2.60 23.93 6.28
C HIS A 321 3.82 24.85 6.31
N ALA A 322 3.79 25.99 5.61
CA ALA A 322 4.91 26.92 5.56
C ALA A 322 5.39 27.38 6.94
N ASP A 323 4.49 27.52 7.89
CA ASP A 323 4.77 28.00 9.25
C ASP A 323 4.88 26.87 10.29
N GLY A 324 4.79 25.57 9.88
CA GLY A 324 4.90 24.43 10.78
C GLY A 324 4.12 23.19 10.35
N LEU A 325 3.40 22.55 11.28
CA LEU A 325 2.61 21.34 11.03
C LEU A 325 1.12 21.60 11.26
N MET A 326 0.31 21.45 10.22
CA MET A 326 -1.14 21.54 10.34
C MET A 326 -1.73 20.21 10.83
N ILE A 327 -2.54 20.25 11.89
CA ILE A 327 -3.26 19.07 12.40
C ILE A 327 -4.40 18.74 11.46
N MET A 328 -4.34 17.54 10.89
CA MET A 328 -5.40 16.98 10.05
C MET A 328 -6.41 16.20 10.90
N LYS A 329 -5.91 15.51 11.96
CA LYS A 329 -6.75 14.72 12.87
C LYS A 329 -6.05 14.54 14.21
N ALA A 330 -6.81 14.64 15.32
CA ALA A 330 -6.38 14.18 16.63
C ALA A 330 -6.99 12.78 16.89
N LEU A 331 -6.12 11.81 17.22
CA LEU A 331 -6.54 10.41 17.41
C LEU A 331 -7.36 10.26 18.69
N ARG A 332 -8.45 9.53 18.60
CA ARG A 332 -9.36 9.22 19.73
C ARG A 332 -8.57 8.59 20.88
N GLY A 333 -8.75 9.12 22.09
CA GLY A 333 -8.07 8.63 23.28
C GLY A 333 -6.57 8.98 23.33
N GLY A 334 -6.07 9.82 22.41
CA GLY A 334 -4.70 10.32 22.39
C GLY A 334 -4.51 11.58 23.24
N PRO A 335 -3.27 11.86 23.73
CA PRO A 335 -2.96 13.05 24.50
C PRO A 335 -3.35 14.36 23.80
N ALA A 336 -3.24 14.41 22.48
CA ALA A 336 -3.63 15.56 21.67
C ALA A 336 -5.14 15.82 21.74
N ALA A 337 -5.96 14.76 21.57
CA ALA A 337 -7.42 14.87 21.65
C ALA A 337 -7.86 15.27 23.07
N GLU A 338 -7.23 14.71 24.10
CA GLU A 338 -7.51 15.04 25.51
C GLU A 338 -7.13 16.47 25.86
N ALA A 339 -6.07 17.03 25.22
CA ALA A 339 -5.68 18.43 25.36
C ALA A 339 -6.55 19.40 24.56
N GLY A 340 -7.52 18.88 23.78
CA GLY A 340 -8.46 19.67 22.98
C GLY A 340 -7.86 20.23 21.69
N LEU A 341 -6.88 19.53 21.10
CA LEU A 341 -6.38 19.82 19.75
C LEU A 341 -7.44 19.47 18.71
N LEU A 342 -7.59 20.31 17.70
CA LEU A 342 -8.61 20.18 16.66
C LEU A 342 -7.97 20.15 15.27
N THR A 343 -8.70 19.61 14.31
CA THR A 343 -8.36 19.74 12.89
C THR A 343 -8.27 21.23 12.51
N GLY A 344 -7.21 21.60 11.81
CA GLY A 344 -6.92 22.99 11.42
C GLY A 344 -6.02 23.76 12.40
N ASP A 345 -5.73 23.23 13.59
CA ASP A 345 -4.71 23.80 14.46
C ASP A 345 -3.34 23.72 13.79
N LEU A 346 -2.53 24.76 13.86
CA LEU A 346 -1.19 24.81 13.33
C LEU A 346 -0.17 24.71 14.46
N ILE A 347 0.65 23.66 14.51
CA ILE A 347 1.77 23.54 15.45
C ILE A 347 2.92 24.36 14.89
N ILE A 348 3.29 25.45 15.59
CA ILE A 348 4.34 26.38 15.16
C ILE A 348 5.65 26.21 15.92
N ARG A 349 5.63 25.59 17.12
CA ARG A 349 6.83 25.27 17.90
C ARG A 349 6.69 23.92 18.63
N ILE A 350 7.81 23.23 18.79
CA ILE A 350 7.94 22.02 19.61
C ILE A 350 9.17 22.21 20.51
N ASP A 351 9.00 22.07 21.83
CA ASP A 351 10.05 22.22 22.86
C ASP A 351 10.90 23.48 22.64
N GLY A 352 10.24 24.59 22.30
CA GLY A 352 10.85 25.88 22.03
C GLY A 352 11.44 26.09 20.64
N ARG A 353 11.60 25.02 19.84
CA ARG A 353 12.10 25.07 18.45
C ARG A 353 10.99 25.49 17.50
N ASN A 354 11.26 26.51 16.68
CA ASN A 354 10.35 26.95 15.61
C ASN A 354 10.33 25.94 14.47
N LEU A 355 9.15 25.67 13.91
CA LEU A 355 8.94 24.70 12.82
C LEU A 355 8.88 25.36 11.43
N ALA A 356 8.77 26.71 11.35
CA ALA A 356 8.71 27.42 10.08
C ALA A 356 9.93 27.08 9.20
N GLY A 357 9.68 26.65 7.97
CA GLY A 357 10.72 26.28 7.00
C GLY A 357 11.39 24.92 7.23
N LEU A 358 10.99 24.15 8.26
CA LEU A 358 11.44 22.76 8.44
C LEU A 358 10.62 21.82 7.54
N GLN A 359 11.29 20.81 7.02
CA GLN A 359 10.64 19.71 6.28
C GLN A 359 9.74 18.89 7.20
N LEU A 360 8.73 18.23 6.63
CA LEU A 360 7.81 17.36 7.38
C LEU A 360 8.54 16.29 8.22
N ALA A 361 9.59 15.68 7.67
CA ALA A 361 10.38 14.67 8.37
C ALA A 361 11.08 15.23 9.60
N GLU A 362 11.75 16.39 9.49
CA GLU A 362 12.45 17.06 10.60
C GLU A 362 11.47 17.48 11.70
N SER A 363 10.33 18.03 11.30
CA SER A 363 9.29 18.47 12.24
C SER A 363 8.64 17.31 12.97
N THR A 364 8.39 16.20 12.28
CA THR A 364 7.82 14.99 12.88
C THR A 364 8.82 14.26 13.78
N ASP A 365 10.13 14.31 13.48
CA ASP A 365 11.17 13.78 14.38
C ASP A 365 11.18 14.46 15.73
N LEU A 366 10.91 15.77 15.80
CA LEU A 366 10.76 16.50 17.07
C LEU A 366 9.53 16.03 17.87
N MET A 367 8.51 15.50 17.20
CA MET A 367 7.32 14.94 17.87
C MET A 367 7.58 13.56 18.47
N ARG A 368 8.61 12.84 18.01
CA ARG A 368 8.98 11.53 18.51
C ARG A 368 9.56 11.59 19.92
N GLY A 369 9.52 10.46 20.64
CA GLY A 369 10.11 10.32 21.96
C GLY A 369 9.57 9.10 22.70
N GLY A 370 10.20 8.71 23.79
CA GLY A 370 9.79 7.58 24.60
C GLY A 370 8.43 7.78 25.28
N ALA A 371 7.70 6.68 25.50
CA ALA A 371 6.47 6.72 26.29
C ALA A 371 6.73 7.31 27.68
N GLY A 372 5.84 8.20 28.16
CA GLY A 372 5.98 8.92 29.41
C GLY A 372 6.78 10.23 29.31
N SER A 373 7.49 10.49 28.19
CA SER A 373 8.19 11.77 27.99
C SER A 373 7.19 12.91 27.73
N ARG A 374 7.54 14.10 28.23
CA ARG A 374 6.75 15.33 28.01
C ARG A 374 7.24 16.05 26.77
N MET A 375 6.33 16.75 26.11
CA MET A 375 6.58 17.62 24.98
C MET A 375 5.73 18.87 25.13
N THR A 376 6.33 20.05 24.94
CA THR A 376 5.61 21.31 24.91
C THR A 376 5.44 21.75 23.46
N ILE A 377 4.20 21.98 23.04
CA ILE A 377 3.88 22.51 21.72
C ILE A 377 3.25 23.88 21.84
N ARG A 378 3.55 24.74 20.88
CA ARG A 378 2.80 25.98 20.66
C ARG A 378 1.98 25.82 19.40
N ILE A 379 0.68 26.02 19.55
CA ILE A 379 -0.27 25.98 18.43
C ILE A 379 -0.79 27.38 18.14
N PHE A 380 -1.12 27.62 16.88
CA PHE A 380 -1.96 28.74 16.44
C PHE A 380 -3.32 28.18 16.00
N ARG A 381 -4.40 28.76 16.52
CA ARG A 381 -5.78 28.42 16.13
C ARG A 381 -6.46 29.65 15.56
N GLU A 382 -6.99 29.54 14.36
CA GLU A 382 -7.71 30.64 13.73
C GLU A 382 -8.85 31.16 14.62
N GLY A 383 -8.93 32.49 14.78
CA GLY A 383 -9.92 33.16 15.64
C GLY A 383 -9.63 33.08 17.16
N ARG A 384 -8.61 32.33 17.61
CA ARG A 384 -8.25 32.21 19.04
C ARG A 384 -6.78 32.53 19.36
N GLY A 385 -5.93 32.66 18.33
CA GLY A 385 -4.52 32.98 18.50
C GLY A 385 -3.65 31.79 18.97
N GLU A 386 -2.51 32.14 19.58
CA GLU A 386 -1.52 31.15 20.03
C GLU A 386 -1.84 30.59 21.43
N LYS A 387 -1.49 29.31 21.63
CA LYS A 387 -1.61 28.62 22.92
C LYS A 387 -0.48 27.60 23.10
N ASP A 388 0.12 27.59 24.32
CA ASP A 388 1.06 26.54 24.72
C ASP A 388 0.32 25.37 25.38
N LEU A 389 0.72 24.15 25.02
CA LEU A 389 0.18 22.92 25.54
C LEU A 389 1.34 21.97 25.88
N THR A 390 1.28 21.32 27.04
CA THR A 390 2.20 20.24 27.39
C THR A 390 1.49 18.90 27.24
N LEU A 391 2.06 18.04 26.39
CA LEU A 391 1.54 16.72 26.09
C LEU A 391 2.49 15.65 26.66
N VAL A 392 1.94 14.52 27.07
CA VAL A 392 2.74 13.36 27.50
C VAL A 392 2.63 12.29 26.45
N ARG A 393 3.77 11.88 25.86
CA ARG A 393 3.80 10.80 24.88
C ARG A 393 3.42 9.47 25.54
N ARG A 394 2.54 8.70 24.91
CA ARG A 394 2.17 7.37 25.39
C ARG A 394 1.94 6.41 24.24
N LYS A 395 1.86 5.12 24.53
CA LYS A 395 1.41 4.11 23.58
C LYS A 395 -0.06 4.34 23.28
N LEU A 396 -0.40 4.41 22.02
CA LEU A 396 -1.75 4.69 21.53
C LEU A 396 -2.17 3.58 20.58
N ARG A 397 -3.37 3.07 20.77
CA ARG A 397 -3.98 2.19 19.78
C ARG A 397 -4.49 3.03 18.61
N VAL A 398 -4.12 2.62 17.40
CA VAL A 398 -4.63 3.22 16.17
C VAL A 398 -5.89 2.47 15.77
N TRP A 399 -7.04 3.09 15.99
CA TRP A 399 -8.31 2.55 15.55
C TRP A 399 -8.45 2.67 14.04
N THR A 400 -8.88 1.59 13.39
CA THR A 400 -9.14 1.57 11.96
C THR A 400 -10.59 1.89 11.64
N VAL A 401 -11.51 1.56 12.56
CA VAL A 401 -12.93 1.90 12.46
C VAL A 401 -13.20 3.18 13.25
N ASN A 402 -13.76 4.16 12.57
CA ASN A 402 -14.00 5.50 13.11
C ASN A 402 -15.44 5.93 12.82
N ASP A 403 -15.87 7.02 13.45
CA ASP A 403 -17.13 7.74 13.20
C ASP A 403 -18.39 6.86 13.29
N VAL A 404 -18.40 5.88 14.20
CA VAL A 404 -19.52 4.96 14.42
C VAL A 404 -20.71 5.71 15.01
N ARG A 405 -21.77 5.89 14.21
CA ARG A 405 -22.98 6.62 14.64
C ARG A 405 -24.19 6.31 13.76
N LEU A 406 -25.38 6.58 14.26
CA LEU A 406 -26.55 6.77 13.40
C LEU A 406 -26.46 8.16 12.74
N LEU A 407 -26.80 8.24 11.45
CA LEU A 407 -26.89 9.53 10.76
C LEU A 407 -28.09 10.33 11.30
N PRO A 408 -27.95 11.65 11.53
CA PRO A 408 -28.95 12.48 12.17
C PRO A 408 -30.35 12.35 11.52
N GLY A 409 -31.38 12.14 12.35
CA GLY A 409 -32.76 12.02 11.92
C GLY A 409 -33.11 10.73 11.15
N THR A 410 -32.22 9.72 11.16
CA THR A 410 -32.40 8.47 10.41
C THR A 410 -32.11 7.22 11.26
N THR A 411 -32.44 6.04 10.72
CA THR A 411 -32.00 4.74 11.25
C THR A 411 -30.84 4.15 10.43
N THR A 412 -30.14 4.96 9.65
CA THR A 412 -28.98 4.54 8.88
C THR A 412 -27.73 4.64 9.74
N GLY A 413 -27.06 3.50 9.98
CA GLY A 413 -25.74 3.45 10.58
C GLY A 413 -24.68 3.97 9.63
N TYR A 414 -23.67 4.61 10.17
CA TYR A 414 -22.46 5.03 9.47
C TYR A 414 -21.24 4.61 10.24
N LEU A 415 -20.25 4.12 9.54
CA LEU A 415 -18.90 3.92 10.04
C LEU A 415 -17.89 4.14 8.91
N SER A 416 -16.70 4.62 9.25
CA SER A 416 -15.58 4.73 8.32
C SER A 416 -14.48 3.73 8.68
N LEU A 417 -13.91 3.07 7.67
CA LEU A 417 -12.78 2.15 7.78
C LEU A 417 -11.56 2.78 7.10
N SER A 418 -10.55 3.18 7.88
CA SER A 418 -9.37 3.89 7.36
C SER A 418 -8.30 2.97 6.76
N ARG A 419 -8.26 1.69 7.15
CA ARG A 419 -7.37 0.64 6.60
C ARG A 419 -7.83 -0.75 7.02
N PHE A 420 -7.29 -1.78 6.35
CA PHE A 420 -7.49 -3.17 6.72
C PHE A 420 -6.28 -3.67 7.53
N SER A 421 -6.37 -3.67 8.87
CA SER A 421 -5.35 -4.19 9.79
C SER A 421 -5.84 -5.45 10.51
N LYS A 422 -4.99 -6.08 11.30
CA LYS A 422 -5.37 -7.28 12.06
C LYS A 422 -6.55 -7.06 13.01
N SER A 423 -6.68 -5.85 13.57
CA SER A 423 -7.77 -5.50 14.50
C SER A 423 -9.08 -5.11 13.81
N SER A 424 -9.05 -4.79 12.50
CA SER A 424 -10.19 -4.19 11.81
C SER A 424 -11.44 -5.06 11.81
N THR A 425 -11.29 -6.39 11.71
CA THR A 425 -12.43 -7.32 11.75
C THR A 425 -13.16 -7.22 13.10
N ALA A 426 -12.42 -7.26 14.21
CA ALA A 426 -13.02 -7.15 15.55
C ALA A 426 -13.62 -5.76 15.79
N GLU A 427 -13.00 -4.71 15.26
CA GLU A 427 -13.52 -3.34 15.35
C GLU A 427 -14.82 -3.16 14.55
N ILE A 428 -14.92 -3.76 13.36
CA ILE A 428 -16.15 -3.81 12.56
C ILE A 428 -17.23 -4.56 13.31
N ASP A 429 -16.96 -5.76 13.86
CA ASP A 429 -17.93 -6.54 14.61
C ASP A 429 -18.49 -5.74 15.82
N GLN A 430 -17.62 -5.05 16.56
CA GLN A 430 -18.01 -4.17 17.66
C GLN A 430 -18.87 -2.99 17.18
N ALA A 431 -18.48 -2.33 16.11
CA ALA A 431 -19.21 -1.19 15.55
C ALA A 431 -20.60 -1.59 15.04
N LEU A 432 -20.71 -2.72 14.34
CA LEU A 432 -21.98 -3.25 13.86
C LEU A 432 -22.93 -3.60 15.02
N ALA A 433 -22.40 -4.23 16.08
CA ALA A 433 -23.19 -4.54 17.27
C ALA A 433 -23.66 -3.26 18.00
N GLU A 434 -22.84 -2.21 18.06
CA GLU A 434 -23.22 -0.91 18.63
C GLU A 434 -24.32 -0.22 17.81
N LEU A 435 -24.16 -0.17 16.49
CA LEU A 435 -25.14 0.42 15.58
C LEU A 435 -26.46 -0.35 15.61
N HIS A 436 -26.41 -1.69 15.69
CA HIS A 436 -27.61 -2.51 15.80
C HIS A 436 -28.37 -2.23 17.09
N ARG A 437 -27.68 -2.18 18.25
CA ARG A 437 -28.31 -1.81 19.55
C ARG A 437 -28.91 -0.40 19.53
N SER A 438 -28.34 0.49 18.73
CA SER A 438 -28.85 1.85 18.50
C SER A 438 -30.03 1.91 17.51
N GLY A 439 -30.48 0.77 16.97
CA GLY A 439 -31.63 0.67 16.08
C GLY A 439 -31.34 0.84 14.60
N MET A 440 -30.13 0.54 14.15
CA MET A 440 -29.73 0.57 12.74
C MET A 440 -30.62 -0.33 11.87
N LYS A 441 -31.11 0.20 10.75
CA LYS A 441 -31.91 -0.51 9.73
C LYS A 441 -31.22 -0.58 8.35
N SER A 442 -30.22 0.24 8.10
CA SER A 442 -29.34 0.23 6.93
C SER A 442 -27.96 0.73 7.31
N LEU A 443 -26.93 0.42 6.52
CA LEU A 443 -25.54 0.77 6.80
C LEU A 443 -24.91 1.50 5.61
N VAL A 444 -24.20 2.59 5.90
CA VAL A 444 -23.21 3.21 5.03
C VAL A 444 -21.81 2.89 5.59
N LEU A 445 -21.02 2.14 4.84
CA LEU A 445 -19.64 1.79 5.16
C LEU A 445 -18.71 2.60 4.24
N ASP A 446 -17.93 3.50 4.84
CA ASP A 446 -17.09 4.46 4.13
C ASP A 446 -15.64 3.96 4.07
N VAL A 447 -15.14 3.66 2.86
CA VAL A 447 -13.74 3.33 2.60
C VAL A 447 -13.05 4.39 1.72
N ARG A 448 -13.59 5.59 1.66
CA ARG A 448 -12.93 6.73 1.02
C ARG A 448 -11.61 7.03 1.73
N GLY A 449 -10.55 7.35 0.96
CA GLY A 449 -9.22 7.57 1.50
C GLY A 449 -8.52 6.32 2.08
N ASN A 450 -9.12 5.14 2.01
CA ASN A 450 -8.55 3.90 2.54
C ASN A 450 -7.61 3.24 1.52
N PRO A 451 -6.28 3.23 1.74
CA PRO A 451 -5.31 2.68 0.78
C PRO A 451 -5.30 1.14 0.71
N GLY A 452 -6.17 0.48 1.48
CA GLY A 452 -6.23 -0.98 1.59
C GLY A 452 -5.59 -1.53 2.86
N GLY A 453 -4.88 -2.63 2.76
CA GLY A 453 -4.24 -3.33 3.87
C GLY A 453 -4.20 -4.84 3.66
N LEU A 454 -4.39 -5.61 4.73
CA LEU A 454 -4.31 -7.07 4.72
C LEU A 454 -5.45 -7.70 3.91
N LEU A 455 -5.08 -8.57 2.96
CA LEU A 455 -6.05 -9.35 2.17
C LEU A 455 -6.90 -10.25 3.06
N THR A 456 -6.29 -10.91 4.05
CA THR A 456 -7.01 -11.79 4.99
C THR A 456 -8.10 -11.04 5.74
N THR A 457 -7.79 -9.85 6.24
CA THR A 457 -8.76 -8.97 6.93
C THR A 457 -9.87 -8.50 5.98
N CYS A 458 -9.54 -8.19 4.72
CA CYS A 458 -10.52 -7.83 3.72
C CYS A 458 -11.50 -8.99 3.45
N VAL A 459 -10.99 -10.21 3.33
CA VAL A 459 -11.80 -11.42 3.17
C VAL A 459 -12.71 -11.62 4.39
N GLU A 460 -12.17 -11.51 5.60
CA GLU A 460 -12.94 -11.64 6.83
C GLU A 460 -14.05 -10.60 6.97
N ILE A 461 -13.77 -9.34 6.64
CA ILE A 461 -14.79 -8.26 6.67
C ILE A 461 -15.83 -8.49 5.56
N SER A 462 -15.41 -8.91 4.36
CA SER A 462 -16.34 -9.25 3.28
C SER A 462 -17.28 -10.39 3.68
N ASP A 463 -16.76 -11.39 4.37
CA ASP A 463 -17.53 -12.52 4.90
C ASP A 463 -18.65 -12.07 5.89
N ARG A 464 -18.48 -10.92 6.58
CA ARG A 464 -19.54 -10.36 7.46
C ARG A 464 -20.79 -9.93 6.70
N PHE A 465 -20.66 -9.71 5.40
CA PHE A 465 -21.75 -9.20 4.56
C PHE A 465 -22.18 -10.16 3.45
N LEU A 466 -21.32 -11.08 3.04
CA LEU A 466 -21.55 -12.01 1.94
C LEU A 466 -21.82 -13.42 2.46
N ALA A 467 -23.04 -13.94 2.23
CA ALA A 467 -23.39 -15.30 2.61
C ALA A 467 -22.74 -16.35 1.70
N CYS A 468 -22.40 -16.01 0.47
CA CYS A 468 -21.73 -16.87 -0.50
C CYS A 468 -21.14 -16.04 -1.63
N GLY A 469 -20.46 -16.70 -2.56
CA GLY A 469 -19.87 -16.08 -3.74
C GLY A 469 -18.36 -15.89 -3.62
N THR A 470 -17.75 -15.50 -4.72
CA THR A 470 -16.33 -15.17 -4.75
C THR A 470 -16.12 -13.76 -4.19
N ILE A 471 -15.11 -13.59 -3.34
CA ILE A 471 -14.68 -12.27 -2.83
C ILE A 471 -13.63 -11.71 -3.79
N VAL A 472 -12.61 -12.49 -4.09
CA VAL A 472 -11.50 -12.10 -4.96
C VAL A 472 -10.80 -13.35 -5.49
N SER A 473 -10.17 -13.25 -6.64
CA SER A 473 -9.18 -14.24 -7.08
C SER A 473 -7.86 -13.57 -7.44
N THR A 474 -6.77 -14.31 -7.26
CA THR A 474 -5.44 -13.90 -7.72
C THR A 474 -5.00 -14.80 -8.85
N ARG A 475 -4.25 -14.25 -9.81
CA ARG A 475 -3.61 -15.01 -10.88
C ARG A 475 -2.18 -14.50 -11.03
N GLY A 476 -1.24 -15.38 -10.83
CA GLY A 476 0.17 -15.12 -11.02
C GLY A 476 0.78 -16.05 -12.06
N ARG A 477 2.10 -15.94 -12.22
CA ARG A 477 2.84 -16.76 -13.17
C ARG A 477 3.01 -18.21 -12.70
N LEU A 478 3.08 -18.42 -11.39
CA LEU A 478 3.21 -19.74 -10.79
C LEU A 478 1.84 -20.25 -10.31
N ASN A 479 1.64 -21.58 -10.32
CA ASN A 479 0.40 -22.18 -9.85
C ASN A 479 0.07 -21.81 -8.40
N GLY A 480 1.10 -21.64 -7.53
CA GLY A 480 0.92 -21.23 -6.13
C GLY A 480 0.48 -19.78 -5.94
N ASP A 481 0.60 -18.94 -6.98
CA ASP A 481 0.17 -17.53 -6.95
C ASP A 481 -1.31 -17.37 -7.39
N THR A 482 -1.97 -18.49 -7.78
CA THR A 482 -3.38 -18.49 -8.16
C THR A 482 -4.22 -18.96 -6.98
N MET A 483 -5.13 -18.10 -6.52
CA MET A 483 -5.95 -18.32 -5.34
C MET A 483 -7.36 -17.78 -5.59
N VAL A 484 -8.37 -18.40 -4.99
CA VAL A 484 -9.75 -17.91 -5.03
C VAL A 484 -10.28 -17.88 -3.60
N GLU A 485 -10.57 -16.69 -3.12
CA GLU A 485 -11.22 -16.47 -1.84
C GLU A 485 -12.74 -16.38 -2.04
N LYS A 486 -13.46 -17.15 -1.25
CA LYS A 486 -14.93 -17.22 -1.28
C LYS A 486 -15.51 -16.92 0.08
N ALA A 487 -16.69 -16.35 0.08
CA ALA A 487 -17.48 -16.16 1.29
C ALA A 487 -17.92 -17.55 1.83
N VAL A 488 -17.72 -17.75 3.13
CA VAL A 488 -17.98 -19.03 3.81
C VAL A 488 -18.76 -18.86 5.11
N PHE A 489 -19.08 -17.62 5.50
CA PHE A 489 -19.76 -17.31 6.76
C PHE A 489 -21.26 -17.53 6.61
N ASP A 490 -21.87 -18.31 7.51
CA ASP A 490 -23.28 -18.70 7.45
C ASP A 490 -24.24 -17.72 8.14
N ARG A 491 -23.68 -16.77 8.92
CA ARG A 491 -24.43 -15.76 9.69
C ARG A 491 -23.97 -14.34 9.34
N THR A 492 -24.44 -13.85 8.21
CA THR A 492 -24.03 -12.54 7.69
C THR A 492 -25.03 -11.45 8.07
N TRP A 493 -24.54 -10.22 8.19
CA TRP A 493 -25.38 -9.05 8.34
C TRP A 493 -26.21 -8.83 7.07
N SER A 494 -27.54 -8.92 7.19
CA SER A 494 -28.47 -8.77 6.05
C SER A 494 -29.04 -7.34 5.93
N VAL A 495 -28.47 -6.36 6.64
CA VAL A 495 -28.89 -4.95 6.51
C VAL A 495 -28.59 -4.41 5.11
N PRO A 496 -29.45 -3.54 4.54
CA PRO A 496 -29.15 -2.78 3.34
C PRO A 496 -27.79 -2.08 3.45
N LEU A 497 -26.90 -2.27 2.47
CA LEU A 497 -25.50 -1.82 2.52
C LEU A 497 -25.17 -0.87 1.37
N VAL A 498 -24.64 0.29 1.70
CA VAL A 498 -24.00 1.22 0.74
C VAL A 498 -22.52 1.33 1.11
N VAL A 499 -21.65 1.24 0.12
CA VAL A 499 -20.20 1.40 0.28
C VAL A 499 -19.76 2.68 -0.41
N LEU A 500 -19.02 3.55 0.30
CA LEU A 500 -18.46 4.78 -0.28
C LEU A 500 -17.03 4.55 -0.70
N ILE A 501 -16.68 4.97 -1.92
CA ILE A 501 -15.33 4.94 -2.49
C ILE A 501 -14.93 6.28 -3.09
N ASP A 502 -13.62 6.51 -3.21
CA ASP A 502 -13.02 7.65 -3.91
C ASP A 502 -11.74 7.23 -4.65
N GLY A 503 -11.09 8.18 -5.33
CA GLY A 503 -9.83 7.96 -6.04
C GLY A 503 -8.64 7.51 -5.16
N ASN A 504 -8.78 7.59 -3.83
CA ASN A 504 -7.77 7.12 -2.86
C ASN A 504 -8.13 5.76 -2.25
N SER A 505 -9.33 5.24 -2.54
CA SER A 505 -9.71 3.87 -2.17
C SER A 505 -8.91 2.89 -3.02
N ALA A 506 -8.05 2.06 -2.39
CA ALA A 506 -7.10 1.21 -3.13
C ALA A 506 -7.00 -0.21 -2.56
N SER A 507 -6.56 -1.17 -3.40
CA SER A 507 -6.20 -2.55 -2.98
C SER A 507 -7.33 -3.28 -2.26
N ALA A 508 -7.20 -3.60 -0.96
CA ALA A 508 -8.23 -4.27 -0.16
C ALA A 508 -9.58 -3.54 -0.16
N SER A 509 -9.57 -2.20 -0.21
CA SER A 509 -10.81 -1.40 -0.32
C SER A 509 -11.53 -1.65 -1.64
N GLU A 510 -10.77 -1.80 -2.73
CA GLU A 510 -11.30 -2.11 -4.06
C GLU A 510 -11.84 -3.54 -4.11
N ILE A 511 -11.13 -4.50 -3.47
CA ILE A 511 -11.58 -5.88 -3.35
C ILE A 511 -12.92 -5.93 -2.61
N PHE A 512 -13.04 -5.24 -1.47
CA PHE A 512 -14.27 -5.18 -0.69
C PHE A 512 -15.42 -4.55 -1.49
N ALA A 513 -15.19 -3.41 -2.12
CA ALA A 513 -16.20 -2.71 -2.92
C ALA A 513 -16.66 -3.58 -4.11
N ALA A 514 -15.73 -4.18 -4.87
CA ALA A 514 -16.06 -5.09 -5.97
C ALA A 514 -16.80 -6.34 -5.48
N ALA A 515 -16.42 -6.89 -4.32
CA ALA A 515 -17.09 -8.05 -3.75
C ALA A 515 -18.55 -7.73 -3.38
N VAL A 516 -18.82 -6.57 -2.80
CA VAL A 516 -20.18 -6.12 -2.49
C VAL A 516 -20.99 -5.85 -3.76
N GLN A 517 -20.42 -5.16 -4.73
CA GLN A 517 -21.06 -4.77 -5.99
C GLN A 517 -21.40 -5.99 -6.84
N GLU A 518 -20.40 -6.80 -7.18
CA GLU A 518 -20.54 -7.87 -8.18
C GLU A 518 -21.26 -9.11 -7.65
N ASN A 519 -21.37 -9.29 -6.32
CA ASN A 519 -22.26 -10.29 -5.72
C ASN A 519 -23.70 -9.74 -5.50
N GLY A 520 -23.99 -8.51 -5.93
CA GLY A 520 -25.31 -7.90 -5.76
C GLY A 520 -25.71 -7.70 -4.29
N ARG A 521 -24.71 -7.55 -3.37
CA ARG A 521 -24.95 -7.44 -1.94
C ARG A 521 -25.33 -6.02 -1.50
N GLY A 522 -24.87 -5.02 -2.20
CA GLY A 522 -25.08 -3.60 -1.89
C GLY A 522 -24.75 -2.72 -3.07
N VAL A 523 -24.78 -1.42 -2.85
CA VAL A 523 -24.54 -0.39 -3.85
C VAL A 523 -23.27 0.38 -3.51
N VAL A 524 -22.41 0.58 -4.50
CA VAL A 524 -21.16 1.35 -4.40
C VAL A 524 -21.41 2.77 -4.92
N VAL A 525 -21.05 3.78 -4.13
CA VAL A 525 -21.32 5.20 -4.41
C VAL A 525 -20.04 6.01 -4.29
N GLY A 526 -19.83 6.99 -5.15
CA GLY A 526 -18.69 7.92 -5.08
C GLY A 526 -18.02 8.13 -6.41
N SER A 527 -16.71 8.17 -6.44
CA SER A 527 -15.89 8.27 -7.66
C SER A 527 -15.06 7.00 -7.87
N ARG A 528 -14.56 6.82 -9.12
CA ARG A 528 -13.73 5.67 -9.47
C ARG A 528 -12.55 5.50 -8.53
N SER A 529 -12.28 4.28 -8.06
CA SER A 529 -11.18 3.96 -7.17
C SER A 529 -9.81 3.99 -7.87
N TYR A 530 -8.73 3.83 -7.10
CA TYR A 530 -7.34 4.02 -7.52
C TYR A 530 -6.88 3.06 -8.64
N GLY A 531 -7.27 1.79 -8.59
CA GLY A 531 -6.83 0.77 -9.54
C GLY A 531 -5.56 0.00 -9.11
N LYS A 532 -5.31 -0.15 -7.81
CA LYS A 532 -4.23 -1.00 -7.30
C LYS A 532 -4.65 -2.47 -7.26
N GLY A 533 -4.59 -3.13 -8.39
CA GLY A 533 -4.99 -4.53 -8.53
C GLY A 533 -3.83 -5.54 -8.54
N SER A 534 -2.71 -5.25 -7.90
CA SER A 534 -1.51 -6.08 -7.90
C SER A 534 -1.14 -6.60 -6.51
N VAL A 535 -0.64 -7.85 -6.45
CA VAL A 535 -0.14 -8.50 -5.24
C VAL A 535 1.36 -8.34 -5.17
N GLN A 536 1.86 -7.69 -4.12
CA GLN A 536 3.30 -7.60 -3.85
C GLN A 536 3.70 -8.69 -2.84
N THR A 537 4.75 -9.44 -3.20
CA THR A 537 5.40 -10.39 -2.30
C THR A 537 6.77 -9.84 -1.88
N HIS A 538 7.04 -9.91 -0.59
CA HIS A 538 8.33 -9.52 -0.01
C HIS A 538 9.22 -10.73 0.10
N PHE A 539 10.43 -10.64 -0.44
CA PHE A 539 11.46 -11.68 -0.41
C PHE A 539 12.62 -11.18 0.45
N PRO A 540 12.83 -11.74 1.63
CA PRO A 540 14.01 -11.42 2.44
C PRO A 540 15.29 -11.65 1.66
N LEU A 541 16.23 -10.70 1.75
CA LEU A 541 17.52 -10.75 1.09
C LEU A 541 18.59 -11.25 2.03
N ASN A 542 19.50 -12.10 1.52
CA ASN A 542 20.62 -12.63 2.29
C ASN A 542 21.84 -11.69 2.24
N ALA A 543 22.02 -11.00 1.12
CA ALA A 543 23.17 -10.10 0.90
C ALA A 543 23.11 -8.83 1.76
N ILE A 544 21.90 -8.40 2.14
CA ILE A 544 21.65 -7.20 2.97
C ILE A 544 20.53 -7.44 3.97
N ALA A 545 20.47 -6.62 5.02
CA ALA A 545 19.26 -6.52 5.82
C ALA A 545 18.18 -5.76 5.03
N GLY A 546 17.11 -6.44 4.64
CA GLY A 546 16.03 -5.86 3.84
C GLY A 546 15.33 -6.88 2.98
N ASP A 547 14.34 -6.38 2.23
CA ASP A 547 13.49 -7.19 1.37
C ASP A 547 13.53 -6.69 -0.07
N LEU A 548 13.33 -7.62 -1.01
CA LEU A 548 12.95 -7.31 -2.37
C LEU A 548 11.45 -7.48 -2.50
N ARG A 549 10.73 -6.40 -2.76
CA ARG A 549 9.30 -6.42 -3.04
C ARG A 549 9.07 -6.52 -4.53
N ILE A 550 8.31 -7.54 -4.95
CA ILE A 550 8.00 -7.80 -6.38
C ILE A 550 6.50 -8.05 -6.53
N THR A 551 5.92 -7.55 -7.62
CA THR A 551 4.58 -7.96 -8.04
C THR A 551 4.62 -9.38 -8.59
N THR A 552 3.89 -10.29 -7.91
CA THR A 552 3.84 -11.72 -8.24
C THR A 552 2.52 -12.17 -8.84
N ALA A 553 1.44 -11.43 -8.60
CA ALA A 553 0.10 -11.76 -9.11
C ALA A 553 -0.75 -10.50 -9.29
N LEU A 554 -1.88 -10.65 -9.97
CA LEU A 554 -2.92 -9.63 -10.09
C LEU A 554 -4.20 -10.10 -9.38
N PHE A 555 -4.95 -9.12 -8.86
CA PHE A 555 -6.30 -9.33 -8.34
C PHE A 555 -7.33 -9.27 -9.47
N TYR A 556 -8.31 -10.14 -9.35
CA TYR A 556 -9.49 -10.16 -10.20
C TYR A 556 -10.75 -10.11 -9.33
N SER A 557 -11.73 -9.35 -9.76
CA SER A 557 -13.03 -9.23 -9.10
C SER A 557 -13.81 -10.55 -9.12
N PRO A 558 -14.92 -10.67 -8.39
CA PRO A 558 -15.79 -11.85 -8.42
C PRO A 558 -16.15 -12.32 -9.82
N ASN A 559 -16.43 -11.41 -10.74
CA ASN A 559 -16.77 -11.71 -12.15
C ASN A 559 -15.54 -11.93 -13.05
N GLY A 560 -14.33 -11.93 -12.48
CA GLY A 560 -13.08 -12.17 -13.22
C GLY A 560 -12.54 -10.96 -13.97
N ARG A 561 -13.03 -9.74 -13.67
CA ARG A 561 -12.52 -8.48 -14.21
C ARG A 561 -11.16 -8.16 -13.58
N ARG A 562 -10.19 -7.76 -14.39
CA ARG A 562 -8.88 -7.29 -13.91
C ARG A 562 -9.06 -5.98 -13.14
N MET A 563 -8.51 -5.89 -11.93
CA MET A 563 -8.62 -4.69 -11.11
C MET A 563 -7.45 -3.71 -11.31
N ALA A 564 -6.28 -4.23 -11.71
CA ALA A 564 -5.08 -3.43 -11.93
C ALA A 564 -5.26 -2.42 -13.08
N GLY A 565 -5.11 -1.14 -12.77
CA GLY A 565 -5.27 -0.01 -13.69
C GLY A 565 -6.72 0.38 -13.97
N GLU A 566 -7.70 -0.49 -13.66
CA GLU A 566 -9.11 -0.24 -13.93
C GLU A 566 -9.86 0.30 -12.70
N GLY A 567 -9.52 -0.15 -11.51
CA GLY A 567 -10.21 0.19 -10.28
C GLY A 567 -11.65 -0.34 -10.23
N VAL A 568 -12.43 0.18 -9.29
CA VAL A 568 -13.86 -0.06 -9.16
C VAL A 568 -14.61 1.18 -9.64
N ILE A 569 -15.50 1.00 -10.62
CA ILE A 569 -16.42 2.04 -11.06
C ILE A 569 -17.65 1.95 -10.16
N PRO A 570 -18.05 3.02 -9.45
CA PRO A 570 -19.21 2.97 -8.57
C PRO A 570 -20.51 2.75 -9.35
N ASP A 571 -21.52 2.14 -8.73
CA ASP A 571 -22.87 2.01 -9.31
C ASP A 571 -23.54 3.38 -9.45
N VAL A 572 -23.20 4.30 -8.55
CA VAL A 572 -23.69 5.68 -8.58
C VAL A 572 -22.51 6.63 -8.46
N GLU A 573 -22.12 7.21 -9.59
CA GLU A 573 -21.05 8.19 -9.64
C GLU A 573 -21.51 9.53 -9.07
N VAL A 574 -20.71 10.11 -8.19
CA VAL A 574 -20.92 11.44 -7.61
C VAL A 574 -19.60 12.19 -7.72
N LYS A 575 -19.61 13.33 -8.40
CA LYS A 575 -18.44 14.21 -8.56
C LYS A 575 -18.43 15.24 -7.45
N ASP A 576 -17.26 15.47 -6.85
CA ASP A 576 -17.08 16.46 -5.78
C ASP A 576 -17.38 17.91 -6.22
N GLU A 577 -17.35 18.16 -7.54
CA GLU A 577 -17.57 19.48 -8.14
C GLU A 577 -19.06 19.91 -8.14
N ASP A 578 -19.98 18.97 -7.92
CA ASP A 578 -21.43 19.20 -8.08
C ASP A 578 -22.11 19.80 -6.83
N GLY A 579 -21.37 20.11 -5.75
CA GLY A 579 -21.94 20.44 -4.45
C GLY A 579 -21.73 21.84 -3.90
N PRO A 580 -22.59 22.25 -2.95
CA PRO A 580 -22.38 23.47 -2.20
C PRO A 580 -21.11 23.36 -1.36
N VAL A 581 -20.40 24.48 -1.21
CA VAL A 581 -19.18 24.54 -0.39
C VAL A 581 -19.51 24.10 1.05
N GLY A 582 -18.98 22.90 1.46
CA GLY A 582 -19.10 22.40 2.83
C GLY A 582 -20.07 21.22 3.04
N GLY A 583 -20.73 20.70 1.99
CA GLY A 583 -21.58 19.50 2.07
C GLY A 583 -20.85 18.21 1.62
N ASP A 584 -21.21 17.05 2.18
CA ASP A 584 -20.77 15.72 1.70
C ASP A 584 -21.86 15.11 0.80
N LEU A 585 -21.83 15.48 -0.47
CA LEU A 585 -22.81 15.02 -1.48
C LEU A 585 -22.81 13.51 -1.65
N VAL A 586 -21.64 12.87 -1.53
CA VAL A 586 -21.52 11.41 -1.65
C VAL A 586 -22.29 10.75 -0.53
N LEU A 587 -22.13 11.23 0.71
CA LEU A 587 -22.86 10.74 1.87
C LEU A 587 -24.36 11.04 1.78
N GLU A 588 -24.74 12.22 1.31
CA GLU A 588 -26.16 12.57 1.09
C GLU A 588 -26.80 11.66 0.05
N ARG A 589 -26.10 11.35 -1.04
CA ARG A 589 -26.57 10.43 -2.08
C ARG A 589 -26.71 9.01 -1.53
N ALA A 590 -25.71 8.56 -0.77
CA ALA A 590 -25.71 7.26 -0.09
C ALA A 590 -26.91 7.12 0.86
N LEU A 591 -27.23 8.16 1.63
CA LEU A 591 -28.35 8.17 2.55
C LEU A 591 -29.71 8.00 1.84
N LYS A 592 -29.88 8.65 0.69
CA LYS A 592 -31.09 8.46 -0.15
C LYS A 592 -31.20 7.02 -0.65
N ILE A 593 -30.09 6.41 -1.07
CA ILE A 593 -30.02 5.02 -1.55
C ILE A 593 -30.26 4.05 -0.38
N ALA A 594 -29.69 4.30 0.80
CA ALA A 594 -29.84 3.45 1.99
C ALA A 594 -31.30 3.30 2.45
N SER A 595 -32.17 4.24 2.09
CA SER A 595 -33.61 4.20 2.38
C SER A 595 -34.46 3.58 1.26
N ASP A 596 -33.88 3.23 0.10
CA ASP A 596 -34.60 2.64 -1.05
C ASP A 596 -35.00 1.18 -0.75
N SER A 597 -36.24 0.82 -1.10
CA SER A 597 -36.77 -0.54 -0.93
C SER A 597 -35.99 -1.58 -1.75
N ARG A 598 -35.49 -1.22 -2.93
CA ARG A 598 -34.68 -2.09 -3.79
C ARG A 598 -33.39 -2.55 -3.12
N LEU A 599 -32.73 -1.66 -2.36
CA LEU A 599 -31.53 -2.04 -1.61
C LEU A 599 -31.86 -3.10 -0.51
N ARG A 600 -33.04 -3.00 0.10
CA ARG A 600 -33.54 -4.00 1.06
C ARG A 600 -33.82 -5.33 0.37
N GLU A 601 -34.39 -5.32 -0.82
CA GLU A 601 -34.62 -6.53 -1.62
C GLU A 601 -33.29 -7.23 -2.00
N MET A 602 -32.28 -6.45 -2.40
CA MET A 602 -30.94 -6.95 -2.66
C MET A 602 -30.33 -7.62 -1.42
N ALA A 603 -30.41 -6.98 -0.27
CA ALA A 603 -29.88 -7.52 0.99
C ALA A 603 -30.57 -8.86 1.36
N VAL A 604 -31.91 -8.94 1.21
CA VAL A 604 -32.69 -10.18 1.45
C VAL A 604 -32.35 -11.27 0.42
N ALA A 605 -32.16 -10.91 -0.83
CA ALA A 605 -31.81 -11.85 -1.89
C ALA A 605 -30.42 -12.46 -1.67
N SER A 606 -29.44 -11.62 -1.34
CA SER A 606 -28.06 -12.08 -1.07
C SER A 606 -27.96 -12.97 0.17
N ALA A 607 -28.78 -12.74 1.19
CA ALA A 607 -28.83 -13.56 2.41
C ALA A 607 -29.41 -14.98 2.18
N LYS A 608 -30.16 -15.20 1.10
CA LYS A 608 -30.71 -16.53 0.73
C LYS A 608 -29.70 -17.43 0.02
N CYS A 609 -28.58 -16.90 -0.41
CA CYS A 609 -27.51 -17.69 -1.02
C CYS A 609 -26.92 -18.62 0.05
N ARG A 610 -26.78 -19.91 -0.28
CA ARG A 610 -26.16 -20.90 0.61
C ARG A 610 -24.75 -21.20 0.16
N PRO A 611 -23.77 -21.28 1.09
CA PRO A 611 -22.43 -21.76 0.76
C PRO A 611 -22.52 -23.13 0.09
N THR A 612 -21.73 -23.38 -0.94
CA THR A 612 -21.63 -24.70 -1.55
C THR A 612 -21.08 -25.70 -0.51
N ALA A 613 -21.65 -26.91 -0.45
CA ALA A 613 -21.46 -27.95 0.59
C ALA A 613 -20.00 -28.41 0.87
N ASN A 614 -19.00 -27.82 0.22
CA ASN A 614 -17.57 -28.14 0.41
C ASN A 614 -16.78 -27.14 1.27
N SER A 615 -17.43 -26.15 1.87
CA SER A 615 -16.78 -25.25 2.83
C SER A 615 -16.90 -25.85 4.24
N ALA A 616 -15.78 -26.26 4.82
CA ALA A 616 -15.77 -26.75 6.21
C ALA A 616 -16.22 -25.62 7.17
N PRO A 617 -17.11 -25.92 8.13
CA PRO A 617 -17.57 -24.93 9.09
C PRO A 617 -16.40 -24.45 9.95
N ARG A 618 -16.21 -23.12 10.02
CA ARG A 618 -15.30 -22.52 11.00
C ARG A 618 -15.88 -22.73 12.40
N SER A 619 -15.02 -23.10 13.35
CA SER A 619 -15.38 -23.54 14.70
C SER A 619 -16.35 -22.60 15.45
N SER A 620 -17.27 -23.19 16.16
CA SER A 620 -18.46 -22.70 16.85
C SER A 620 -18.28 -21.68 17.99
N SER A 621 -17.14 -21.06 18.16
CA SER A 621 -16.88 -20.15 19.32
C SER A 621 -17.23 -18.67 19.14
N LEU A 622 -17.76 -18.29 17.95
CA LEU A 622 -18.25 -16.92 17.68
C LEU A 622 -19.78 -16.86 17.52
N GLU A 623 -20.46 -17.98 17.81
CA GLU A 623 -21.88 -18.18 17.50
C GLU A 623 -22.86 -17.23 18.22
N ASN A 624 -22.45 -16.55 19.30
CA ASN A 624 -23.37 -15.77 20.13
C ASN A 624 -23.35 -14.25 19.89
N LEU A 625 -22.53 -13.74 18.96
CA LEU A 625 -22.33 -12.29 18.86
C LEU A 625 -22.94 -11.62 17.63
N ILE A 626 -23.42 -12.37 16.62
CA ILE A 626 -23.61 -11.80 15.27
C ILE A 626 -25.02 -11.97 14.68
N ASP A 627 -25.92 -12.76 15.28
CA ASP A 627 -27.30 -12.88 14.78
C ASP A 627 -28.21 -11.83 15.43
N PRO A 628 -28.71 -10.83 14.66
CA PRO A 628 -29.62 -9.81 15.20
C PRO A 628 -30.92 -10.37 15.71
N THR A 629 -31.34 -11.57 15.31
CA THR A 629 -32.62 -12.16 15.72
C THR A 629 -32.54 -12.88 17.07
N HIS A 630 -31.38 -13.25 17.56
CA HIS A 630 -31.20 -13.93 18.85
C HIS A 630 -31.02 -12.98 20.06
N LEU A 631 -30.79 -11.68 19.83
CA LEU A 631 -30.70 -10.71 20.94
C LEU A 631 -32.04 -10.37 21.57
N GLU A 632 -33.18 -10.66 20.93
CA GLU A 632 -34.52 -10.41 21.50
C GLU A 632 -34.98 -11.48 22.53
N SER A 633 -34.36 -12.67 22.54
CA SER A 633 -34.75 -13.75 23.45
C SER A 633 -33.98 -13.80 24.78
N SER A 634 -32.97 -12.98 24.98
CA SER A 634 -32.14 -12.93 26.20
C SER A 634 -32.47 -11.75 27.13
N ILE A 635 -33.54 -10.98 26.84
CA ILE A 635 -34.06 -9.93 27.71
C ILE A 635 -35.54 -10.29 28.02
N ARG A 636 -35.74 -11.34 28.75
CA ARG A 636 -36.95 -11.60 29.54
C ARG A 636 -36.57 -12.23 30.88
#